data_e406c2f1d7d3585615d0fd6c0ced2b17
#
_entry.id   e406c2f1d7d3585615d0fd6c0ced2b17
#
_cell.length_a   1.000
_cell.length_b   1.000
_cell.length_c   1.000
_cell.angle_alpha   90.00
_cell.angle_beta   90.00
_cell.angle_gamma   90.00
#
_symmetry.space_group_name_H-M   'P 1'
#
loop_
_entity.id
_entity.type
_entity.pdbx_description
1 polymer ?
#
loop_
_entity_poly.entity_id
_entity_poly.type
_entity_poly.pdbx_seq_one_letter_code
_entity_poly.pdbx_strand_id
1 'polypeptide(L)'
;MQFETANGVLIARNGGEMLRIEPWGKNSLRVRATMLPELSNQDWALTETPESSHVEVECHEVDHWVGDGTIDKRESASITNGRICAVVNFAGVITFYRDGKQFLREYYRSYDGTLSRESRCLKTVNREWKGIIGGSEFSLNLKFDSNDGEKIFGMGQYQQSYMDLKGCVLELAQRNSQISVPFAVSNLGYGMLWNNPAVGQVTFGKNYTEWIARSTKQMDYWLTVADGPKQILENYTAVTGRAPMFPEDRMGLWQCKLRYRTQDEVLSVARQYKKEGIHIDQIVIDFFHWTVQGDWKFDTTYWPDPKAMVDELHSMGIKVIVSVWPSVDRKSENFQPMMDRGLLIRTERGAAQTYDYQGDCVEIDVFNPETRKYVWEICKKNYYDFGIDAFWLDNSEPDYGVYDFDNYRYIAGPALSCSNIYPQLYSRVFYDNMKDLGDGTVVNLLRCAWAGSQKYGNVVWSGDVPSTFEAFYDQLQAGLNMGLAGIPWWTTDVGGFMTDDVNDPDFQQLLIRWYEFAVYSAVLRMHGDRGPYNIPPLDTRDWGGGYLHTGQPNELWSYGEENYRIMKKYYDIRIEMHDYIKQLYEEASSNGSPLIRTMFYEFPEDSKCWELQDQYMFGSDYLVAPIFHLNQFEREVYLPAGKWEDTRDHKVYEGGQTITANAPLDSMPVFKRI
;
A
#
# COMPACT_ATOMS: atom_id res chain seq x y z
N MET A 1 20.73 -29.28 -17.75
CA MET A 1 19.50 -28.48 -17.97
C MET A 1 18.77 -29.06 -19.17
N GLN A 2 17.47 -29.20 -19.08
CA GLN A 2 16.62 -29.57 -20.22
C GLN A 2 15.72 -28.38 -20.52
N PHE A 3 15.69 -27.95 -21.77
CA PHE A 3 14.84 -26.83 -22.20
C PHE A 3 13.70 -27.31 -23.09
N GLU A 4 12.52 -26.76 -22.86
CA GLU A 4 11.33 -26.96 -23.68
C GLU A 4 10.77 -25.58 -24.07
N THR A 5 10.44 -25.42 -25.35
CA THR A 5 9.85 -24.18 -25.88
C THR A 5 8.51 -24.49 -26.51
N ALA A 6 7.45 -23.92 -26.03
CA ALA A 6 6.10 -24.13 -26.57
C ALA A 6 5.24 -22.88 -26.38
N ASN A 7 4.53 -22.46 -27.40
CA ASN A 7 3.56 -21.38 -27.36
C ASN A 7 4.10 -20.05 -26.78
N GLY A 8 5.37 -19.70 -27.11
CA GLY A 8 6.00 -18.49 -26.59
C GLY A 8 6.39 -18.56 -25.10
N VAL A 9 6.51 -19.74 -24.54
CA VAL A 9 6.91 -19.99 -23.16
C VAL A 9 8.22 -20.78 -23.14
N LEU A 10 9.13 -20.42 -22.22
CA LEU A 10 10.36 -21.13 -21.95
C LEU A 10 10.20 -21.93 -20.65
N ILE A 11 10.41 -23.26 -20.72
CA ILE A 11 10.46 -24.15 -19.56
C ILE A 11 11.86 -24.73 -19.45
N ALA A 12 12.42 -24.73 -18.26
CA ALA A 12 13.70 -25.35 -17.97
C ALA A 12 13.58 -26.29 -16.77
N ARG A 13 14.22 -27.50 -16.86
CA ARG A 13 14.20 -28.49 -15.79
C ARG A 13 15.61 -28.88 -15.37
N ASN A 14 15.87 -28.83 -14.07
CA ASN A 14 17.17 -29.20 -13.52
C ASN A 14 17.05 -29.63 -12.06
N GLY A 15 17.57 -30.83 -11.72
CA GLY A 15 17.69 -31.27 -10.34
C GLY A 15 16.36 -31.35 -9.54
N GLY A 16 15.25 -31.58 -10.23
CA GLY A 16 13.90 -31.58 -9.64
C GLY A 16 13.18 -30.22 -9.69
N GLU A 17 13.89 -29.14 -9.93
CA GLU A 17 13.28 -27.82 -10.14
C GLU A 17 12.68 -27.69 -11.56
N MET A 18 11.48 -27.16 -11.64
CA MET A 18 10.86 -26.70 -12.87
C MET A 18 10.81 -25.16 -12.85
N LEU A 19 11.46 -24.53 -13.83
CA LEU A 19 11.42 -23.08 -14.08
C LEU A 19 10.55 -22.82 -15.32
N ARG A 20 9.69 -21.84 -15.24
CA ARG A 20 8.86 -21.36 -16.35
C ARG A 20 8.99 -19.84 -16.48
N ILE A 21 9.32 -19.36 -17.69
CA ILE A 21 9.35 -17.94 -18.04
C ILE A 21 8.36 -17.73 -19.19
N GLU A 22 7.48 -16.78 -19.02
CA GLU A 22 6.40 -16.49 -19.95
C GLU A 22 6.19 -14.98 -20.12
N PRO A 23 5.75 -14.52 -21.30
CA PRO A 23 5.40 -13.12 -21.52
C PRO A 23 4.13 -12.81 -20.74
N TRP A 24 4.10 -11.63 -20.10
CA TRP A 24 2.94 -11.20 -19.31
C TRP A 24 2.79 -9.68 -19.39
N GLY A 25 2.07 -9.20 -20.39
CA GLY A 25 1.96 -7.79 -20.71
C GLY A 25 3.14 -7.26 -21.53
N LYS A 26 3.13 -5.97 -21.85
CA LYS A 26 4.07 -5.31 -22.73
C LYS A 26 5.46 -5.18 -22.08
N ASN A 27 6.52 -5.57 -22.82
CA ASN A 27 7.91 -5.49 -22.35
C ASN A 27 8.13 -6.14 -20.98
N SER A 28 7.46 -7.25 -20.70
CA SER A 28 7.40 -7.83 -19.37
C SER A 28 7.43 -9.35 -19.40
N LEU A 29 8.01 -9.95 -18.37
CA LEU A 29 8.12 -11.39 -18.20
C LEU A 29 7.66 -11.81 -16.79
N ARG A 30 6.91 -12.91 -16.70
CA ARG A 30 6.61 -13.59 -15.45
C ARG A 30 7.52 -14.79 -15.31
N VAL A 31 8.16 -14.95 -14.16
CA VAL A 31 9.09 -16.03 -13.84
C VAL A 31 8.54 -16.82 -12.65
N ARG A 32 8.33 -18.11 -12.87
CA ARG A 32 7.87 -19.03 -11.82
C ARG A 32 8.81 -20.23 -11.73
N ALA A 33 9.06 -20.71 -10.51
CA ALA A 33 9.77 -21.95 -10.29
C ALA A 33 9.18 -22.75 -9.13
N THR A 34 9.30 -24.06 -9.16
CA THR A 34 8.85 -24.97 -8.10
C THR A 34 9.66 -26.25 -8.02
N MET A 35 9.74 -26.82 -6.84
CA MET A 35 10.24 -28.19 -6.60
C MET A 35 9.12 -29.24 -6.63
N LEU A 36 7.86 -28.82 -6.83
CA LEU A 36 6.71 -29.69 -6.98
C LEU A 36 6.56 -30.15 -8.43
N PRO A 37 5.78 -31.21 -8.71
CA PRO A 37 5.57 -31.70 -10.08
C PRO A 37 4.93 -30.66 -11.02
N GLU A 38 4.10 -29.75 -10.45
CA GLU A 38 3.34 -28.76 -11.20
C GLU A 38 3.37 -27.40 -10.49
N LEU A 39 3.32 -26.33 -11.29
CA LEU A 39 3.11 -24.96 -10.81
C LEU A 39 1.66 -24.77 -10.37
N SER A 40 1.46 -23.95 -9.33
CA SER A 40 0.13 -23.49 -8.95
C SER A 40 -0.48 -22.59 -10.03
N ASN A 41 -1.79 -22.68 -10.23
CA ASN A 41 -2.54 -21.81 -11.15
C ASN A 41 -3.02 -20.50 -10.48
N GLN A 42 -2.52 -20.16 -9.32
CA GLN A 42 -2.86 -18.91 -8.65
C GLN A 42 -2.05 -17.75 -9.24
N ASP A 43 -2.75 -16.70 -9.66
CA ASP A 43 -2.12 -15.53 -10.27
C ASP A 43 -1.89 -14.38 -9.26
N TRP A 44 -2.48 -14.48 -8.07
CA TRP A 44 -2.36 -13.50 -6.98
C TRP A 44 -2.67 -12.06 -7.45
N ALA A 45 -1.64 -11.21 -7.60
CA ALA A 45 -1.78 -9.83 -8.08
C ALA A 45 -1.89 -9.73 -9.60
N LEU A 46 -1.35 -10.69 -10.35
CA LEU A 46 -1.32 -10.70 -11.82
C LEU A 46 -2.64 -11.18 -12.40
N THR A 47 -3.72 -10.43 -12.19
CA THR A 47 -5.09 -10.83 -12.53
C THR A 47 -5.53 -10.39 -13.92
N GLU A 48 -4.77 -9.49 -14.55
CA GLU A 48 -5.04 -9.02 -15.92
C GLU A 48 -3.98 -9.60 -16.88
N THR A 49 -4.40 -9.93 -18.10
CA THR A 49 -3.54 -10.51 -19.13
C THR A 49 -3.55 -9.63 -20.38
N PRO A 50 -2.96 -8.42 -20.33
CA PRO A 50 -2.90 -7.54 -21.48
C PRO A 50 -2.00 -8.16 -22.57
N GLU A 51 -2.15 -7.67 -23.80
CA GLU A 51 -1.34 -8.13 -24.92
C GLU A 51 0.16 -7.97 -24.63
N SER A 52 0.90 -9.00 -24.98
CA SER A 52 2.36 -9.00 -24.95
C SER A 52 2.94 -8.28 -26.16
N SER A 53 4.21 -7.90 -26.09
CA SER A 53 4.97 -7.42 -27.23
C SER A 53 5.34 -8.59 -28.17
N HIS A 54 6.18 -8.35 -29.14
CA HIS A 54 6.69 -9.43 -29.97
C HIS A 54 7.52 -10.42 -29.13
N VAL A 55 7.15 -11.70 -29.17
CA VAL A 55 7.73 -12.77 -28.35
C VAL A 55 8.59 -13.71 -29.21
N GLU A 56 9.81 -13.90 -28.76
CA GLU A 56 10.76 -14.87 -29.38
C GLU A 56 11.33 -15.78 -28.29
N VAL A 57 11.44 -17.08 -28.59
CA VAL A 57 12.05 -18.07 -27.68
C VAL A 57 13.06 -18.88 -28.49
N GLU A 58 14.31 -18.91 -28.06
CA GLU A 58 15.41 -19.56 -28.74
C GLU A 58 16.22 -20.46 -27.82
N CYS A 59 16.75 -21.57 -28.36
CA CYS A 59 17.74 -22.43 -27.71
C CYS A 59 19.07 -22.29 -28.41
N HIS A 60 20.16 -22.18 -27.63
CA HIS A 60 21.51 -21.96 -28.15
C HIS A 60 22.47 -22.98 -27.56
N GLU A 61 23.43 -23.45 -28.40
CA GLU A 61 24.61 -24.09 -27.85
C GLU A 61 25.67 -23.04 -27.52
N VAL A 62 26.22 -23.14 -26.30
CA VAL A 62 27.31 -22.27 -25.82
C VAL A 62 28.54 -23.11 -25.47
N ASP A 63 29.70 -22.58 -25.78
CA ASP A 63 30.97 -23.21 -25.41
C ASP A 63 31.19 -23.01 -23.89
N HIS A 64 31.41 -24.14 -23.19
CA HIS A 64 31.74 -24.15 -21.78
C HIS A 64 33.15 -24.72 -21.59
N TRP A 65 34.04 -23.90 -21.05
CA TRP A 65 35.39 -24.34 -20.77
C TRP A 65 35.46 -25.16 -19.47
N VAL A 66 35.95 -26.39 -19.57
CA VAL A 66 36.16 -27.28 -18.41
C VAL A 66 37.64 -27.18 -18.03
N GLY A 67 37.99 -26.84 -16.82
CA GLY A 67 39.28 -26.40 -16.32
C GLY A 67 40.57 -27.20 -16.72
N ASP A 68 40.45 -28.24 -17.52
CA ASP A 68 41.55 -29.04 -18.11
C ASP A 68 41.94 -28.60 -19.54
N GLY A 69 41.34 -27.52 -20.05
CA GLY A 69 41.55 -27.02 -21.41
C GLY A 69 40.56 -27.57 -22.44
N THR A 70 39.63 -28.42 -22.07
CA THR A 70 38.57 -28.89 -22.98
C THR A 70 37.40 -27.92 -23.04
N ILE A 71 36.76 -27.87 -24.22
CA ILE A 71 35.51 -27.14 -24.43
C ILE A 71 34.39 -28.16 -24.53
N ASP A 72 33.39 -28.04 -23.66
CA ASP A 72 32.16 -28.81 -23.66
C ASP A 72 31.02 -27.96 -24.25
N LYS A 73 30.14 -28.55 -25.02
CA LYS A 73 28.94 -27.88 -25.50
C LYS A 73 27.81 -27.95 -24.46
N ARG A 74 27.29 -26.80 -24.10
CA ARG A 74 26.17 -26.69 -23.17
C ARG A 74 24.99 -25.95 -23.80
N GLU A 75 23.80 -26.31 -23.42
CA GLU A 75 22.60 -25.61 -23.88
C GLU A 75 22.29 -24.42 -22.96
N SER A 76 21.85 -23.34 -23.59
CA SER A 76 21.18 -22.17 -22.95
C SER A 76 19.92 -21.84 -23.73
N ALA A 77 19.01 -21.10 -23.11
CA ALA A 77 17.80 -20.65 -23.79
C ALA A 77 17.46 -19.20 -23.44
N SER A 78 16.85 -18.51 -24.38
CA SER A 78 16.39 -17.13 -24.18
C SER A 78 14.90 -16.98 -24.50
N ILE A 79 14.26 -16.04 -23.81
CA ILE A 79 12.92 -15.56 -24.13
C ILE A 79 12.94 -14.03 -24.16
N THR A 80 12.46 -13.48 -25.27
CA THR A 80 12.34 -12.03 -25.48
C THR A 80 10.86 -11.66 -25.59
N ASN A 81 10.46 -10.58 -24.93
CA ASN A 81 9.14 -9.95 -25.08
C ASN A 81 9.32 -8.44 -25.28
N GLY A 82 9.44 -8.01 -26.53
CA GLY A 82 9.75 -6.63 -26.89
C GLY A 82 11.14 -6.21 -26.43
N ARG A 83 11.24 -5.30 -25.45
CA ARG A 83 12.52 -4.74 -24.97
C ARG A 83 13.20 -5.57 -23.89
N ILE A 84 12.48 -6.52 -23.24
CA ILE A 84 13.03 -7.37 -22.19
C ILE A 84 13.41 -8.74 -22.76
N CYS A 85 14.59 -9.24 -22.38
CA CYS A 85 15.04 -10.58 -22.69
C CYS A 85 15.56 -11.26 -21.41
N ALA A 86 15.17 -12.52 -21.19
CA ALA A 86 15.73 -13.37 -20.15
C ALA A 86 16.54 -14.51 -20.80
N VAL A 87 17.78 -14.69 -20.37
CA VAL A 87 18.65 -15.77 -20.80
C VAL A 87 18.89 -16.72 -19.63
N VAL A 88 18.53 -17.99 -19.80
CA VAL A 88 18.78 -19.08 -18.83
C VAL A 88 19.97 -19.88 -19.29
N ASN A 89 21.04 -19.92 -18.50
CA ASN A 89 22.23 -20.68 -18.81
C ASN A 89 22.10 -22.16 -18.41
N PHE A 90 23.09 -22.97 -18.75
CA PHE A 90 23.12 -24.41 -18.43
C PHE A 90 23.09 -24.73 -16.92
N ALA A 91 23.45 -23.80 -16.04
CA ALA A 91 23.35 -23.93 -14.58
C ALA A 91 21.98 -23.48 -14.02
N GLY A 92 21.10 -22.99 -14.89
CA GLY A 92 19.77 -22.51 -14.50
C GLY A 92 19.76 -21.08 -13.97
N VAL A 93 20.84 -20.34 -14.13
CA VAL A 93 20.93 -18.92 -13.72
C VAL A 93 20.29 -18.04 -14.78
N ILE A 94 19.41 -17.14 -14.34
CA ILE A 94 18.73 -16.18 -15.24
C ILE A 94 19.49 -14.87 -15.26
N THR A 95 19.70 -14.35 -16.45
CA THR A 95 20.22 -12.99 -16.70
C THR A 95 19.21 -12.21 -17.52
N PHE A 96 18.86 -11.00 -17.09
CA PHE A 96 17.88 -10.14 -17.75
C PHE A 96 18.55 -8.96 -18.46
N TYR A 97 18.06 -8.69 -19.66
CA TYR A 97 18.56 -7.63 -20.52
C TYR A 97 17.40 -6.69 -20.92
N ARG A 98 17.70 -5.40 -21.00
CA ARG A 98 16.87 -4.37 -21.63
C ARG A 98 17.58 -3.83 -22.85
N ASP A 99 16.98 -3.94 -24.04
CA ASP A 99 17.59 -3.50 -25.33
C ASP A 99 19.03 -4.04 -25.50
N GLY A 100 19.25 -5.31 -25.09
CA GLY A 100 20.56 -5.96 -25.18
C GLY A 100 21.56 -5.62 -24.05
N LYS A 101 21.22 -4.69 -23.15
CA LYS A 101 22.07 -4.34 -21.99
C LYS A 101 21.58 -5.08 -20.74
N GLN A 102 22.48 -5.81 -20.08
CA GLN A 102 22.18 -6.47 -18.81
C GLN A 102 21.80 -5.45 -17.73
N PHE A 103 20.71 -5.73 -17.00
CA PHE A 103 20.29 -4.91 -15.85
C PHE A 103 20.08 -5.71 -14.58
N LEU A 104 19.80 -7.02 -14.65
CA LEU A 104 19.59 -7.87 -13.49
C LEU A 104 20.12 -9.27 -13.77
N ARG A 105 20.72 -9.93 -12.80
CA ARG A 105 21.22 -11.29 -12.89
C ARG A 105 21.07 -11.99 -11.56
N GLU A 106 20.62 -13.24 -11.57
CA GLU A 106 20.60 -14.08 -10.37
C GLU A 106 22.01 -14.30 -9.82
N TYR A 107 22.17 -14.20 -8.51
CA TYR A 107 23.44 -14.33 -7.80
C TYR A 107 23.82 -15.81 -7.67
N TYR A 108 24.86 -16.23 -8.38
CA TYR A 108 25.34 -17.61 -8.39
C TYR A 108 26.87 -17.63 -8.33
N ARG A 109 27.42 -18.52 -7.48
CA ARG A 109 28.86 -18.73 -7.35
C ARG A 109 29.11 -20.22 -7.23
N SER A 110 30.08 -20.75 -7.98
CA SER A 110 30.36 -22.20 -8.05
C SER A 110 31.82 -22.50 -8.34
N TYR A 111 32.19 -23.75 -8.07
CA TYR A 111 33.49 -24.34 -8.40
C TYR A 111 33.57 -24.95 -9.79
N ASP A 112 32.53 -24.93 -10.58
CA ASP A 112 32.38 -25.72 -11.81
C ASP A 112 33.26 -25.28 -13.00
N GLY A 113 34.30 -24.55 -12.72
CA GLY A 113 35.32 -24.22 -13.73
C GLY A 113 34.91 -23.15 -14.72
N THR A 114 33.77 -22.52 -14.56
CA THR A 114 33.43 -21.34 -15.35
C THR A 114 34.49 -20.27 -15.13
N LEU A 115 35.01 -19.78 -16.22
CA LEU A 115 36.12 -18.84 -16.30
C LEU A 115 35.88 -17.46 -15.79
N SER A 116 34.72 -17.24 -15.22
CA SER A 116 34.40 -15.90 -14.83
C SER A 116 35.28 -15.45 -13.66
N ARG A 117 35.39 -14.17 -13.50
CA ARG A 117 36.00 -13.46 -12.38
C ARG A 117 35.33 -13.77 -11.03
N GLU A 118 34.42 -14.74 -11.00
CA GLU A 118 33.67 -15.14 -9.82
C GLU A 118 34.56 -15.92 -8.85
N SER A 119 34.32 -15.72 -7.55
CA SER A 119 35.11 -16.38 -6.52
C SER A 119 34.84 -17.90 -6.52
N ARG A 120 35.88 -18.67 -6.84
CA ARG A 120 35.83 -20.13 -6.82
C ARG A 120 35.81 -20.73 -5.41
N CYS A 121 36.09 -19.95 -4.38
CA CYS A 121 36.04 -20.43 -2.98
C CYS A 121 34.68 -20.29 -2.32
N LEU A 122 33.71 -19.63 -2.99
CA LEU A 122 32.34 -19.52 -2.54
C LEU A 122 31.42 -20.40 -3.39
N LYS A 123 30.65 -21.26 -2.74
CA LYS A 123 29.58 -22.00 -3.40
C LYS A 123 28.23 -21.52 -2.87
N THR A 124 27.44 -20.88 -3.73
CA THR A 124 26.09 -20.44 -3.40
C THR A 124 25.18 -20.57 -4.61
N VAL A 125 23.93 -20.93 -4.36
CA VAL A 125 22.89 -21.06 -5.37
C VAL A 125 22.04 -19.80 -5.43
N ASN A 126 21.51 -19.51 -6.60
CA ASN A 126 20.63 -18.38 -6.86
C ASN A 126 19.25 -18.54 -6.20
N ARG A 127 18.70 -19.75 -6.19
CA ARG A 127 17.42 -20.14 -5.59
C ARG A 127 17.67 -21.27 -4.59
N GLU A 128 17.51 -20.99 -3.32
CA GLU A 128 17.70 -21.96 -2.25
C GLU A 128 16.34 -22.40 -1.73
N TRP A 129 16.02 -23.68 -1.94
CA TRP A 129 14.79 -24.31 -1.48
C TRP A 129 15.06 -25.19 -0.26
N LYS A 130 14.34 -24.94 0.84
CA LYS A 130 14.42 -25.75 2.06
C LYS A 130 13.03 -26.29 2.39
N GLY A 131 12.83 -27.59 2.31
CA GLY A 131 11.55 -28.23 2.63
C GLY A 131 11.13 -27.99 4.08
N ILE A 132 9.86 -27.60 4.27
CA ILE A 132 9.27 -27.44 5.61
C ILE A 132 8.71 -28.77 6.07
N ILE A 133 9.10 -29.22 7.27
CA ILE A 133 8.67 -30.50 7.84
C ILE A 133 7.16 -30.47 8.08
N GLY A 134 6.47 -31.50 7.63
CA GLY A 134 5.03 -31.69 7.85
C GLY A 134 4.13 -31.16 6.73
N GLY A 135 4.70 -30.62 5.64
CA GLY A 135 3.95 -30.12 4.50
C GLY A 135 4.65 -30.28 3.17
N SER A 136 4.04 -29.76 2.10
CA SER A 136 4.60 -29.69 0.75
C SER A 136 5.18 -28.30 0.42
N GLU A 137 5.41 -27.48 1.43
CA GLU A 137 5.91 -26.11 1.28
C GLU A 137 7.41 -26.04 1.51
N PHE A 138 7.99 -24.95 1.06
CA PHE A 138 9.42 -24.66 1.15
C PHE A 138 9.63 -23.26 1.71
N SER A 139 10.68 -23.05 2.48
CA SER A 139 11.31 -21.75 2.60
C SER A 139 12.16 -21.51 1.33
N LEU A 140 12.02 -20.35 0.73
CA LEU A 140 12.72 -19.96 -0.50
C LEU A 140 13.55 -18.70 -0.26
N ASN A 141 14.82 -18.76 -0.67
CA ASN A 141 15.67 -17.59 -0.79
C ASN A 141 16.06 -17.40 -2.26
N LEU A 142 15.74 -16.27 -2.86
CA LEU A 142 16.13 -15.87 -4.22
C LEU A 142 17.12 -14.71 -4.12
N LYS A 143 18.25 -14.80 -4.81
CA LYS A 143 19.30 -13.78 -4.79
C LYS A 143 19.58 -13.24 -6.19
N PHE A 144 19.84 -11.92 -6.27
CA PHE A 144 20.32 -11.23 -7.45
C PHE A 144 21.63 -10.49 -7.17
N ASP A 145 22.51 -10.37 -8.16
CA ASP A 145 23.67 -9.49 -8.09
C ASP A 145 23.20 -8.05 -7.84
N SER A 146 23.94 -7.29 -7.04
CA SER A 146 23.68 -5.87 -6.82
C SER A 146 24.36 -5.04 -7.92
N ASN A 147 23.71 -3.99 -8.38
CA ASN A 147 24.24 -3.04 -9.32
C ASN A 147 24.80 -1.80 -8.60
N ASP A 148 25.93 -1.31 -9.08
CA ASP A 148 26.53 -0.07 -8.57
C ASP A 148 25.68 1.14 -8.98
N GLY A 149 25.46 2.07 -8.05
CA GLY A 149 24.67 3.27 -8.27
C GLY A 149 23.16 3.04 -8.45
N GLU A 150 22.70 1.81 -8.23
CA GLU A 150 21.29 1.51 -8.25
C GLU A 150 20.55 2.10 -7.07
N LYS A 151 19.41 2.72 -7.35
CA LYS A 151 18.42 3.19 -6.37
C LYS A 151 17.14 2.39 -6.52
N ILE A 152 16.51 2.05 -5.41
CA ILE A 152 15.30 1.25 -5.35
C ILE A 152 14.20 2.03 -4.61
N PHE A 153 12.99 2.02 -5.16
CA PHE A 153 11.83 2.73 -4.65
C PHE A 153 10.59 1.83 -4.68
N GLY A 154 9.47 2.29 -4.10
CA GLY A 154 8.22 1.54 -4.07
C GLY A 154 8.11 0.67 -2.82
N MET A 155 7.73 -0.59 -2.95
CA MET A 155 7.56 -1.59 -1.88
C MET A 155 6.39 -1.31 -0.91
N GLY A 156 5.66 -0.20 -1.07
CA GLY A 156 4.57 0.19 -0.18
C GLY A 156 5.02 1.19 0.90
N GLN A 157 4.40 1.11 2.07
CA GLN A 157 4.60 2.04 3.17
C GLN A 157 5.40 1.39 4.28
N TYR A 158 6.55 1.98 4.58
CA TYR A 158 7.38 1.64 5.74
C TYR A 158 7.65 2.90 6.55
N GLN A 159 7.62 2.81 7.88
CA GLN A 159 7.86 3.96 8.77
C GLN A 159 9.35 4.21 8.89
N GLN A 160 9.89 4.95 7.95
CA GLN A 160 11.30 5.29 7.85
C GLN A 160 11.53 6.55 6.99
N SER A 161 12.58 7.29 7.28
CA SER A 161 12.92 8.53 6.58
C SER A 161 13.72 8.35 5.28
N TYR A 162 13.73 7.13 4.72
CA TYR A 162 14.43 6.81 3.48
C TYR A 162 13.47 6.67 2.32
N MET A 163 13.66 7.48 1.27
CA MET A 163 12.96 7.30 0.00
C MET A 163 13.62 6.20 -0.83
N ASP A 164 14.96 6.23 -0.95
CA ASP A 164 15.75 5.18 -1.58
C ASP A 164 15.95 4.00 -0.63
N LEU A 165 15.44 2.85 -1.04
CA LEU A 165 15.47 1.61 -0.24
C LEU A 165 16.78 0.82 -0.40
N LYS A 166 17.73 1.30 -1.20
CA LYS A 166 19.02 0.62 -1.36
C LYS A 166 19.82 0.63 -0.05
N GLY A 167 20.15 -0.54 0.44
CA GLY A 167 20.75 -0.75 1.76
C GLY A 167 19.74 -1.13 2.85
N CYS A 168 18.44 -1.05 2.59
CA CYS A 168 17.40 -1.40 3.55
C CYS A 168 17.11 -2.91 3.58
N VAL A 169 16.62 -3.33 4.74
CA VAL A 169 15.98 -4.63 4.99
C VAL A 169 14.53 -4.36 5.31
N LEU A 170 13.63 -4.92 4.50
CA LEU A 170 12.19 -4.75 4.68
C LEU A 170 11.54 -6.08 5.01
N GLU A 171 10.73 -6.13 6.06
CA GLU A 171 9.85 -7.27 6.32
C GLU A 171 8.73 -7.28 5.29
N LEU A 172 8.45 -8.43 4.71
CA LEU A 172 7.27 -8.63 3.85
C LEU A 172 6.15 -9.19 4.71
N ALA A 173 5.51 -8.32 5.47
CA ALA A 173 4.35 -8.60 6.31
C ALA A 173 3.53 -7.31 6.48
N GLN A 174 2.24 -7.47 6.74
CA GLN A 174 1.37 -6.35 7.09
C GLN A 174 1.43 -6.12 8.60
N ARG A 175 1.50 -4.86 9.01
CA ARG A 175 1.43 -4.42 10.42
C ARG A 175 0.75 -3.06 10.49
N ASN A 176 0.24 -2.67 11.63
CA ASN A 176 -0.23 -1.30 11.81
C ASN A 176 0.89 -0.31 11.43
N SER A 177 0.56 0.68 10.61
CA SER A 177 1.45 1.66 10.00
C SER A 177 2.52 1.12 9.04
N GLN A 178 2.58 -0.19 8.78
CA GLN A 178 3.43 -0.81 7.75
C GLN A 178 2.57 -1.55 6.72
N ILE A 179 2.74 -1.20 5.45
CA ILE A 179 2.00 -1.81 4.34
C ILE A 179 3.00 -2.36 3.33
N SER A 180 3.04 -3.69 3.21
CA SER A 180 3.91 -4.39 2.27
C SER A 180 3.20 -4.58 0.93
N VAL A 181 3.60 -3.79 -0.07
CA VAL A 181 3.20 -3.95 -1.48
C VAL A 181 4.47 -4.27 -2.27
N PRO A 182 4.80 -5.54 -2.54
CA PRO A 182 6.12 -5.97 -2.92
C PRO A 182 6.45 -5.68 -4.41
N PHE A 183 6.30 -4.43 -4.82
CA PHE A 183 6.68 -3.93 -6.15
C PHE A 183 7.77 -2.87 -6.02
N ALA A 184 8.96 -3.22 -6.49
CA ALA A 184 10.15 -2.37 -6.51
C ALA A 184 10.32 -1.69 -7.87
N VAL A 185 10.72 -0.42 -7.87
CA VAL A 185 11.06 0.38 -9.06
C VAL A 185 12.52 0.78 -8.97
N SER A 186 13.31 0.48 -10.00
CA SER A 186 14.75 0.81 -10.09
C SER A 186 15.00 1.99 -11.03
N ASN A 187 15.95 2.87 -10.65
CA ASN A 187 16.47 3.92 -11.53
C ASN A 187 17.18 3.37 -12.79
N LEU A 188 17.42 2.07 -12.85
CA LEU A 188 17.97 1.40 -14.04
C LEU A 188 16.90 1.11 -15.11
N GLY A 189 15.65 1.54 -14.88
CA GLY A 189 14.54 1.44 -15.85
C GLY A 189 13.88 0.07 -15.87
N TYR A 190 13.74 -0.56 -14.71
CA TYR A 190 12.92 -1.77 -14.52
C TYR A 190 12.06 -1.69 -13.30
N GLY A 191 10.96 -2.47 -13.30
CA GLY A 191 10.13 -2.74 -12.13
C GLY A 191 10.07 -4.24 -11.86
N MET A 192 10.04 -4.64 -10.58
CA MET A 192 9.94 -6.03 -10.14
C MET A 192 8.83 -6.20 -9.12
N LEU A 193 7.83 -7.03 -9.42
CA LEU A 193 6.82 -7.50 -8.49
C LEU A 193 7.21 -8.87 -7.94
N TRP A 194 7.37 -8.99 -6.64
CA TRP A 194 7.40 -10.28 -5.94
C TRP A 194 5.96 -10.75 -5.74
N ASN A 195 5.46 -11.55 -6.69
CA ASN A 195 4.06 -12.02 -6.73
C ASN A 195 3.83 -13.21 -5.79
N ASN A 196 4.24 -13.07 -4.54
CA ASN A 196 4.17 -14.11 -3.53
C ASN A 196 3.64 -13.54 -2.21
N PRO A 197 2.43 -13.94 -1.74
CA PRO A 197 1.83 -13.40 -0.54
C PRO A 197 2.38 -14.00 0.77
N ALA A 198 3.43 -14.80 0.70
CA ALA A 198 4.07 -15.35 1.89
C ALA A 198 4.71 -14.25 2.73
N VAL A 199 4.64 -14.42 4.05
CA VAL A 199 5.46 -13.63 4.98
C VAL A 199 6.93 -13.89 4.69
N GLY A 200 7.73 -12.84 4.67
CA GLY A 200 9.14 -12.95 4.30
C GLY A 200 9.94 -11.69 4.56
N GLN A 201 10.92 -11.48 3.73
CA GLN A 201 11.83 -10.34 3.83
C GLN A 201 12.46 -10.04 2.48
N VAL A 202 12.76 -8.78 2.21
CA VAL A 202 13.68 -8.40 1.15
C VAL A 202 14.84 -7.61 1.73
N THR A 203 16.04 -7.88 1.24
CA THR A 203 17.26 -7.13 1.55
C THR A 203 17.81 -6.54 0.25
N PHE A 204 17.81 -5.22 0.13
CA PHE A 204 18.42 -4.51 -1.01
C PHE A 204 19.90 -4.18 -0.71
N GLY A 205 20.69 -5.22 -0.49
CA GLY A 205 22.09 -5.08 -0.08
C GLY A 205 23.00 -4.51 -1.17
N LYS A 206 24.18 -4.03 -0.75
CA LYS A 206 25.22 -3.54 -1.68
C LYS A 206 25.98 -4.68 -2.38
N ASN A 207 25.99 -5.87 -1.80
CA ASN A 207 26.64 -7.07 -2.33
C ASN A 207 25.68 -7.96 -3.13
N TYR A 208 24.43 -8.10 -2.71
CA TYR A 208 23.35 -8.75 -3.44
C TYR A 208 21.99 -8.28 -2.91
N THR A 209 20.97 -8.45 -3.73
CA THR A 209 19.56 -8.35 -3.30
C THR A 209 19.04 -9.74 -2.99
N GLU A 210 18.33 -9.91 -1.86
CA GLU A 210 17.77 -11.20 -1.46
C GLU A 210 16.28 -11.06 -1.13
N TRP A 211 15.47 -11.92 -1.77
CA TRP A 211 14.05 -12.07 -1.48
C TRP A 211 13.81 -13.40 -0.78
N ILE A 212 13.10 -13.38 0.34
CA ILE A 212 12.80 -14.54 1.16
C ILE A 212 11.29 -14.72 1.27
N ALA A 213 10.78 -15.92 0.94
CA ALA A 213 9.47 -16.39 1.35
C ALA A 213 9.65 -17.44 2.44
N ARG A 214 9.05 -17.23 3.63
CA ARG A 214 9.21 -18.18 4.74
C ARG A 214 8.47 -19.49 4.52
N SER A 215 7.37 -19.47 3.76
CA SER A 215 6.61 -20.68 3.40
C SER A 215 5.94 -20.47 2.04
N THR A 216 6.29 -21.26 1.04
CA THR A 216 5.71 -21.18 -0.30
C THR A 216 5.82 -22.49 -1.05
N LYS A 217 4.93 -22.71 -2.01
CA LYS A 217 4.98 -23.85 -2.95
C LYS A 217 5.70 -23.53 -4.25
N GLN A 218 5.84 -22.24 -4.56
CA GLN A 218 6.50 -21.78 -5.77
C GLN A 218 7.11 -20.39 -5.59
N MET A 219 8.16 -20.12 -6.35
CA MET A 219 8.62 -18.78 -6.66
C MET A 219 7.72 -18.17 -7.73
N ASP A 220 7.36 -16.92 -7.58
CA ASP A 220 6.62 -16.17 -8.59
C ASP A 220 7.03 -14.70 -8.51
N TYR A 221 7.57 -14.18 -9.60
CA TYR A 221 7.83 -12.76 -9.74
C TYR A 221 7.63 -12.29 -11.18
N TRP A 222 7.39 -11.00 -11.32
CA TRP A 222 7.17 -10.36 -12.61
C TRP A 222 8.12 -9.19 -12.77
N LEU A 223 8.67 -9.04 -13.98
CA LEU A 223 9.61 -7.97 -14.36
C LEU A 223 9.08 -7.22 -15.57
N THR A 224 9.23 -5.89 -15.54
CA THR A 224 8.97 -5.00 -16.68
C THR A 224 10.13 -4.04 -16.90
N VAL A 225 10.30 -3.57 -18.13
CA VAL A 225 11.30 -2.55 -18.48
C VAL A 225 10.66 -1.40 -19.23
N ALA A 226 11.14 -0.18 -18.95
CA ALA A 226 10.70 1.04 -19.61
C ALA A 226 11.75 2.16 -19.48
N ASP A 227 11.51 3.31 -20.13
CA ASP A 227 12.45 4.44 -20.08
C ASP A 227 12.33 5.25 -18.78
N GLY A 228 11.20 5.21 -18.10
CA GLY A 228 11.00 5.94 -16.86
C GLY A 228 9.93 5.34 -15.95
N PRO A 229 9.82 5.84 -14.70
CA PRO A 229 8.90 5.32 -13.70
C PRO A 229 7.43 5.35 -14.13
N LYS A 230 7.00 6.37 -14.85
CA LYS A 230 5.64 6.50 -15.36
C LYS A 230 5.22 5.29 -16.21
N GLN A 231 6.05 4.90 -17.16
CA GLN A 231 5.79 3.75 -18.01
C GLN A 231 5.90 2.41 -17.26
N ILE A 232 6.81 2.33 -16.27
CA ILE A 232 6.92 1.16 -15.39
C ILE A 232 5.61 0.96 -14.63
N LEU A 233 5.03 2.02 -14.05
CA LEU A 233 3.76 1.96 -13.35
C LEU A 233 2.59 1.65 -14.29
N GLU A 234 2.58 2.21 -15.50
CA GLU A 234 1.58 1.91 -16.50
C GLU A 234 1.56 0.42 -16.85
N ASN A 235 2.75 -0.19 -17.09
CA ASN A 235 2.89 -1.62 -17.32
C ASN A 235 2.44 -2.45 -16.11
N TYR A 236 2.84 -2.05 -14.90
CA TYR A 236 2.49 -2.74 -13.65
C TYR A 236 0.98 -2.73 -13.38
N THR A 237 0.35 -1.55 -13.51
CA THR A 237 -1.09 -1.43 -13.27
C THR A 237 -1.93 -2.06 -14.38
N ALA A 238 -1.38 -2.22 -15.59
CA ALA A 238 -2.03 -2.96 -16.67
C ALA A 238 -2.16 -4.47 -16.36
N VAL A 239 -1.23 -5.06 -15.59
CA VAL A 239 -1.26 -6.49 -15.24
C VAL A 239 -1.89 -6.78 -13.87
N THR A 240 -1.94 -5.77 -12.99
CA THR A 240 -2.52 -5.93 -11.62
C THR A 240 -3.90 -5.30 -11.47
N GLY A 241 -4.35 -4.56 -12.48
CA GLY A 241 -5.58 -3.76 -12.46
C GLY A 241 -5.34 -2.33 -11.96
N ARG A 242 -6.16 -1.41 -12.45
CA ARG A 242 -6.11 0.02 -12.11
C ARG A 242 -7.19 0.40 -11.12
N ALA A 243 -6.96 1.48 -10.37
CA ALA A 243 -7.99 2.07 -9.54
C ALA A 243 -9.18 2.52 -10.40
N PRO A 244 -10.42 2.33 -9.98
CA PRO A 244 -11.58 2.89 -10.68
C PRO A 244 -11.54 4.42 -10.64
N MET A 245 -12.40 5.10 -11.41
CA MET A 245 -12.55 6.54 -11.31
C MET A 245 -13.10 6.90 -9.92
N PHE A 246 -12.45 7.82 -9.23
CA PHE A 246 -12.87 8.28 -7.91
C PHE A 246 -14.12 9.14 -8.01
N PRO A 247 -15.15 8.97 -7.16
CA PRO A 247 -16.38 9.76 -7.21
C PRO A 247 -16.14 11.22 -6.86
N GLU A 248 -16.73 12.14 -7.63
CA GLU A 248 -16.56 13.59 -7.45
C GLU A 248 -17.10 14.07 -6.09
N ASP A 249 -18.16 13.44 -5.58
CA ASP A 249 -18.78 13.73 -4.29
C ASP A 249 -18.00 13.22 -3.06
N ARG A 250 -16.71 12.86 -3.27
CA ARG A 250 -15.81 12.37 -2.22
C ARG A 250 -14.40 12.98 -2.30
N MET A 251 -14.18 13.96 -3.18
CA MET A 251 -12.85 14.58 -3.41
C MET A 251 -12.51 15.70 -2.42
N GLY A 252 -13.49 16.17 -1.63
CA GLY A 252 -13.34 17.23 -0.64
C GLY A 252 -12.87 16.73 0.72
N LEU A 253 -13.41 17.32 1.77
CA LEU A 253 -13.01 17.05 3.15
C LEU A 253 -13.76 15.84 3.73
N TRP A 254 -13.02 14.89 4.32
CA TRP A 254 -13.54 13.81 5.14
C TRP A 254 -13.33 14.15 6.62
N GLN A 255 -14.41 14.16 7.40
CA GLN A 255 -14.37 14.47 8.82
C GLN A 255 -14.46 13.21 9.66
N CYS A 256 -13.49 13.03 10.54
CA CYS A 256 -13.45 11.93 11.51
C CYS A 256 -12.78 12.38 12.80
N LYS A 257 -12.98 11.63 13.86
CA LYS A 257 -12.21 11.66 15.11
C LYS A 257 -12.33 10.34 15.85
N LEU A 258 -11.45 10.05 16.77
CA LEU A 258 -11.65 9.03 17.80
C LEU A 258 -12.29 9.71 19.02
N ARG A 259 -13.55 9.50 19.30
CA ARG A 259 -14.62 8.91 18.53
C ARG A 259 -15.90 9.74 18.67
N TYR A 260 -16.80 9.62 17.74
CA TYR A 260 -18.19 10.05 17.93
C TYR A 260 -18.92 8.99 18.74
N ARG A 261 -19.47 9.37 19.90
CA ARG A 261 -20.07 8.43 20.87
C ARG A 261 -21.55 8.20 20.63
N THR A 262 -22.23 9.19 20.01
CA THR A 262 -23.68 9.19 19.83
C THR A 262 -24.08 9.71 18.45
N GLN A 263 -25.29 9.32 18.03
CA GLN A 263 -25.94 9.86 16.85
C GLN A 263 -26.03 11.39 16.87
N ASP A 264 -26.37 11.98 18.05
CA ASP A 264 -26.52 13.43 18.19
C ASP A 264 -25.18 14.17 18.04
N GLU A 265 -24.06 13.58 18.49
CA GLU A 265 -22.72 14.16 18.26
C GLU A 265 -22.42 14.26 16.76
N VAL A 266 -22.65 13.20 15.99
CA VAL A 266 -22.45 13.19 14.52
C VAL A 266 -23.30 14.25 13.84
N LEU A 267 -24.59 14.30 14.11
CA LEU A 267 -25.51 15.28 13.54
C LEU A 267 -25.15 16.71 13.92
N SER A 268 -24.72 16.93 15.17
CA SER A 268 -24.30 18.24 15.67
C SER A 268 -23.08 18.78 14.88
N VAL A 269 -22.09 17.92 14.66
CA VAL A 269 -20.90 18.27 13.88
C VAL A 269 -21.26 18.59 12.42
N ALA A 270 -22.06 17.75 11.77
CA ALA A 270 -22.48 17.98 10.40
C ALA A 270 -23.27 19.29 10.22
N ARG A 271 -24.19 19.57 11.14
CA ARG A 271 -24.96 20.83 11.16
C ARG A 271 -24.08 22.06 11.40
N GLN A 272 -23.03 21.92 12.23
CA GLN A 272 -22.08 23.02 12.48
C GLN A 272 -21.24 23.29 11.22
N TYR A 273 -20.70 22.28 10.55
CA TYR A 273 -19.99 22.44 9.26
C TYR A 273 -20.86 23.17 8.22
N LYS A 274 -22.14 22.77 8.10
CA LYS A 274 -23.08 23.45 7.21
C LYS A 274 -23.30 24.93 7.60
N LYS A 275 -23.37 25.24 8.91
CA LYS A 275 -23.52 26.59 9.42
C LYS A 275 -22.28 27.46 9.12
N GLU A 276 -21.08 26.88 9.22
CA GLU A 276 -19.80 27.53 8.87
C GLU A 276 -19.60 27.71 7.36
N GLY A 277 -20.49 27.18 6.53
CA GLY A 277 -20.36 27.23 5.07
C GLY A 277 -19.24 26.32 4.53
N ILE A 278 -18.83 25.31 5.29
CA ILE A 278 -17.86 24.29 4.88
C ILE A 278 -18.62 23.03 4.54
N HIS A 279 -18.46 22.55 3.30
CA HIS A 279 -19.00 21.26 2.90
C HIS A 279 -18.01 20.15 3.28
N ILE A 280 -18.47 19.13 3.97
CA ILE A 280 -17.75 17.89 4.15
C ILE A 280 -18.37 16.82 3.25
N ASP A 281 -17.55 16.13 2.47
CA ASP A 281 -18.05 15.11 1.56
C ASP A 281 -18.43 13.84 2.30
N GLN A 282 -17.68 13.53 3.37
CA GLN A 282 -17.92 12.34 4.17
C GLN A 282 -17.75 12.62 5.67
N ILE A 283 -18.58 11.95 6.47
CA ILE A 283 -18.35 11.82 7.91
C ILE A 283 -18.08 10.35 8.23
N VAL A 284 -17.05 10.10 9.04
CA VAL A 284 -16.58 8.76 9.35
C VAL A 284 -16.82 8.46 10.81
N ILE A 285 -17.57 7.39 11.08
CA ILE A 285 -17.90 6.92 12.41
C ILE A 285 -16.91 5.81 12.78
N ASP A 286 -16.08 6.09 13.78
CA ASP A 286 -15.04 5.19 14.27
C ASP A 286 -15.60 4.07 15.15
N PHE A 287 -14.71 3.22 15.66
CA PHE A 287 -15.05 2.03 16.44
C PHE A 287 -15.91 2.32 17.68
N PHE A 288 -16.47 1.26 18.21
CA PHE A 288 -17.38 1.20 19.34
C PHE A 288 -18.63 2.10 19.22
N HIS A 289 -19.14 2.25 18.00
CA HIS A 289 -20.54 2.52 17.77
C HIS A 289 -21.40 1.24 17.91
N TRP A 290 -20.73 0.08 18.02
CA TRP A 290 -21.34 -1.24 18.22
C TRP A 290 -21.45 -1.65 19.70
N THR A 291 -22.20 -2.71 19.96
CA THR A 291 -22.41 -3.27 21.31
C THR A 291 -21.17 -4.03 21.82
N VAL A 292 -20.58 -4.88 20.97
CA VAL A 292 -19.39 -5.69 21.21
C VAL A 292 -18.66 -5.88 19.87
N GLN A 293 -17.34 -6.06 19.88
CA GLN A 293 -16.58 -6.37 18.66
C GLN A 293 -17.14 -7.63 17.98
N GLY A 294 -17.38 -7.55 16.67
CA GLY A 294 -17.93 -8.63 15.88
C GLY A 294 -19.46 -8.70 15.85
N ASP A 295 -20.19 -7.83 16.58
CA ASP A 295 -21.64 -7.75 16.43
C ASP A 295 -22.06 -7.00 15.15
N TRP A 296 -21.19 -6.12 14.66
CA TRP A 296 -21.38 -5.35 13.42
C TRP A 296 -22.78 -4.73 13.31
N LYS A 297 -23.17 -3.98 14.35
CA LYS A 297 -24.44 -3.25 14.44
C LYS A 297 -24.32 -2.04 15.34
N PHE A 298 -25.09 -1.00 15.09
CA PHE A 298 -25.18 0.14 16.00
C PHE A 298 -25.75 -0.25 17.37
N ASP A 299 -25.16 0.29 18.43
CA ASP A 299 -25.73 0.23 19.79
C ASP A 299 -26.92 1.17 19.88
N THR A 300 -28.12 0.63 19.93
CA THR A 300 -29.36 1.43 19.95
C THR A 300 -29.54 2.33 21.17
N THR A 301 -28.72 2.15 22.22
CA THR A 301 -28.70 3.06 23.39
C THR A 301 -28.19 4.45 22.98
N TYR A 302 -27.19 4.51 22.14
CA TYR A 302 -26.53 5.75 21.72
C TYR A 302 -26.80 6.13 20.26
N TRP A 303 -27.28 5.16 19.48
CA TRP A 303 -27.63 5.29 18.08
C TRP A 303 -29.06 4.79 17.85
N PRO A 304 -30.08 5.54 18.39
CA PRO A 304 -31.47 5.04 18.46
C PRO A 304 -32.14 4.90 17.11
N ASP A 305 -31.77 5.73 16.11
CA ASP A 305 -32.32 5.69 14.78
C ASP A 305 -31.23 5.97 13.72
N PRO A 306 -30.35 5.00 13.42
CA PRO A 306 -29.27 5.18 12.44
C PRO A 306 -29.79 5.53 11.05
N LYS A 307 -30.96 5.02 10.66
CA LYS A 307 -31.56 5.33 9.36
C LYS A 307 -31.91 6.82 9.25
N ALA A 308 -32.59 7.38 10.24
CA ALA A 308 -32.91 8.81 10.25
C ALA A 308 -31.64 9.68 10.28
N MET A 309 -30.61 9.26 11.00
CA MET A 309 -29.31 9.96 11.01
C MET A 309 -28.72 10.01 9.60
N VAL A 310 -28.64 8.87 8.91
CA VAL A 310 -28.08 8.79 7.55
C VAL A 310 -28.91 9.61 6.57
N ASP A 311 -30.24 9.53 6.64
CA ASP A 311 -31.13 10.31 5.77
C ASP A 311 -30.91 11.82 5.96
N GLU A 312 -30.71 12.30 7.20
CA GLU A 312 -30.39 13.70 7.46
C GLU A 312 -29.03 14.10 6.88
N LEU A 313 -27.97 13.26 7.07
CA LEU A 313 -26.64 13.50 6.52
C LEU A 313 -26.70 13.55 4.99
N HIS A 314 -27.39 12.60 4.35
CA HIS A 314 -27.60 12.62 2.91
C HIS A 314 -28.36 13.86 2.43
N SER A 315 -29.32 14.37 3.21
CA SER A 315 -30.02 15.64 2.88
C SER A 315 -29.10 16.86 2.88
N MET A 316 -27.93 16.74 3.53
CA MET A 316 -26.86 17.76 3.52
C MET A 316 -25.78 17.47 2.46
N GLY A 317 -25.92 16.41 1.68
CA GLY A 317 -24.92 15.97 0.69
C GLY A 317 -23.73 15.22 1.28
N ILE A 318 -23.83 14.76 2.55
CA ILE A 318 -22.74 14.12 3.29
C ILE A 318 -22.89 12.60 3.22
N LYS A 319 -21.85 11.91 2.77
CA LYS A 319 -21.75 10.45 2.78
C LYS A 319 -21.32 9.93 4.15
N VAL A 320 -21.71 8.70 4.48
CA VAL A 320 -21.42 8.11 5.80
C VAL A 320 -20.58 6.86 5.67
N ILE A 321 -19.46 6.83 6.39
CA ILE A 321 -18.59 5.66 6.53
C ILE A 321 -18.67 5.16 7.97
N VAL A 322 -18.73 3.84 8.15
CA VAL A 322 -18.62 3.21 9.48
C VAL A 322 -17.41 2.30 9.55
N SER A 323 -16.75 2.28 10.69
CA SER A 323 -15.66 1.34 10.97
C SER A 323 -16.18 -0.08 11.13
N VAL A 324 -15.51 -1.05 10.53
CA VAL A 324 -15.76 -2.49 10.67
C VAL A 324 -14.42 -3.18 10.92
N TRP A 325 -14.32 -3.89 12.05
CA TRP A 325 -13.15 -4.66 12.39
C TRP A 325 -13.36 -6.14 12.09
N PRO A 326 -12.32 -6.88 11.70
CA PRO A 326 -12.42 -8.31 11.43
C PRO A 326 -12.41 -9.15 12.72
N SER A 327 -12.30 -8.54 13.88
CA SER A 327 -12.23 -9.19 15.18
C SER A 327 -13.61 -9.49 15.74
N VAL A 328 -13.77 -10.68 16.34
CA VAL A 328 -15.02 -11.17 16.94
C VAL A 328 -14.74 -11.56 18.38
N ASP A 329 -15.31 -10.80 19.32
CA ASP A 329 -15.18 -11.07 20.76
C ASP A 329 -16.03 -12.29 21.13
N ARG A 330 -15.57 -13.06 22.13
CA ARG A 330 -16.31 -14.23 22.65
C ARG A 330 -17.69 -13.89 23.20
N LYS A 331 -17.93 -12.65 23.56
CA LYS A 331 -19.23 -12.12 24.01
C LYS A 331 -20.17 -11.79 22.83
N SER A 332 -19.65 -11.70 21.61
CA SER A 332 -20.46 -11.42 20.41
C SER A 332 -21.48 -12.51 20.13
N GLU A 333 -22.68 -12.11 19.71
CA GLU A 333 -23.73 -13.04 19.24
C GLU A 333 -23.28 -13.85 18.03
N ASN A 334 -22.29 -13.38 17.27
CA ASN A 334 -21.75 -14.04 16.10
C ASN A 334 -20.62 -15.03 16.42
N PHE A 335 -20.00 -14.98 17.62
CA PHE A 335 -18.83 -15.78 17.94
C PHE A 335 -19.10 -17.29 17.84
N GLN A 336 -20.10 -17.81 18.58
CA GLN A 336 -20.36 -19.23 18.60
C GLN A 336 -20.80 -19.78 17.23
N PRO A 337 -21.73 -19.14 16.50
CA PRO A 337 -22.09 -19.56 15.15
C PRO A 337 -20.88 -19.60 14.18
N MET A 338 -19.95 -18.64 14.29
CA MET A 338 -18.77 -18.61 13.42
C MET A 338 -17.75 -19.67 13.82
N MET A 339 -17.55 -19.93 15.12
CA MET A 339 -16.70 -21.02 15.58
C MET A 339 -17.19 -22.37 15.10
N ASP A 340 -18.49 -22.67 15.24
CA ASP A 340 -19.10 -23.96 14.86
C ASP A 340 -18.98 -24.21 13.34
N ARG A 341 -18.98 -23.15 12.55
CA ARG A 341 -18.85 -23.20 11.08
C ARG A 341 -17.41 -23.10 10.58
N GLY A 342 -16.44 -22.88 11.47
CA GLY A 342 -15.02 -22.74 11.10
C GLY A 342 -14.73 -21.47 10.27
N LEU A 343 -15.37 -20.36 10.63
CA LEU A 343 -15.25 -19.07 9.92
C LEU A 343 -14.18 -18.15 10.51
N LEU A 344 -13.58 -18.53 11.64
CA LEU A 344 -12.56 -17.77 12.34
C LEU A 344 -11.17 -18.35 12.10
N ILE A 345 -10.15 -17.49 12.23
CA ILE A 345 -8.74 -17.92 12.18
C ILE A 345 -8.47 -18.93 13.30
N ARG A 346 -7.64 -19.91 13.02
CA ARG A 346 -7.29 -20.97 13.97
C ARG A 346 -5.86 -20.82 14.45
N THR A 347 -5.63 -21.18 15.69
CA THR A 347 -4.29 -21.35 16.24
C THR A 347 -3.91 -22.82 16.23
N GLU A 348 -2.66 -23.13 15.89
CA GLU A 348 -2.14 -24.50 15.91
C GLU A 348 -1.91 -24.97 17.36
N ARG A 349 -1.57 -24.03 18.24
CA ARG A 349 -1.28 -24.27 19.65
C ARG A 349 -1.65 -23.07 20.50
N GLY A 350 -1.88 -23.30 21.78
CA GLY A 350 -2.24 -22.26 22.74
C GLY A 350 -3.73 -21.89 22.71
N ALA A 351 -4.04 -20.71 23.22
CA ALA A 351 -5.40 -20.20 23.24
C ALA A 351 -5.85 -19.79 21.84
N ALA A 352 -7.12 -20.03 21.52
CA ALA A 352 -7.72 -19.55 20.28
C ALA A 352 -8.08 -18.06 20.42
N GLN A 353 -7.07 -17.21 20.61
CA GLN A 353 -7.17 -15.76 20.67
C GLN A 353 -6.13 -15.21 19.68
N THR A 354 -6.55 -14.30 18.83
CA THR A 354 -5.67 -13.70 17.82
C THR A 354 -5.51 -12.20 18.04
N TYR A 355 -6.45 -11.55 18.75
CA TYR A 355 -6.47 -10.13 19.03
C TYR A 355 -7.00 -9.86 20.44
N ASP A 356 -6.36 -8.96 21.20
CA ASP A 356 -6.65 -8.71 22.61
C ASP A 356 -6.97 -7.26 22.95
N TYR A 357 -6.97 -6.36 22.00
CA TYR A 357 -7.33 -4.96 22.24
C TYR A 357 -8.84 -4.84 22.49
N GLN A 358 -9.21 -4.36 23.69
CA GLN A 358 -10.59 -4.14 24.12
C GLN A 358 -11.51 -5.38 23.99
N GLY A 359 -10.93 -6.58 24.11
CA GLY A 359 -11.69 -7.83 24.04
C GLY A 359 -10.83 -9.10 24.02
N ASP A 360 -11.49 -10.26 24.14
CA ASP A 360 -10.92 -11.60 23.93
C ASP A 360 -11.41 -12.08 22.55
N CYS A 361 -10.70 -11.67 21.52
CA CYS A 361 -11.17 -11.76 20.15
C CYS A 361 -10.42 -12.81 19.32
N VAL A 362 -11.14 -13.31 18.31
CA VAL A 362 -10.57 -14.07 17.20
C VAL A 362 -10.96 -13.39 15.89
N GLU A 363 -10.00 -13.20 15.00
CA GLU A 363 -10.27 -12.58 13.71
C GLU A 363 -10.90 -13.56 12.74
N ILE A 364 -11.62 -13.00 11.76
CA ILE A 364 -12.31 -13.79 10.73
C ILE A 364 -11.33 -14.37 9.71
N ASP A 365 -11.60 -15.57 9.23
CA ASP A 365 -10.84 -16.19 8.11
C ASP A 365 -11.42 -15.73 6.76
N VAL A 366 -10.91 -14.63 6.22
CA VAL A 366 -11.35 -14.07 4.92
C VAL A 366 -11.00 -14.93 3.72
N PHE A 367 -10.13 -15.93 3.87
CA PHE A 367 -9.86 -16.91 2.81
C PHE A 367 -11.05 -17.85 2.59
N ASN A 368 -11.91 -18.01 3.62
CA ASN A 368 -13.11 -18.82 3.54
C ASN A 368 -14.26 -18.02 2.86
N PRO A 369 -14.78 -18.45 1.69
CA PRO A 369 -15.90 -17.77 1.04
C PRO A 369 -17.16 -17.69 1.92
N GLU A 370 -17.41 -18.68 2.78
CA GLU A 370 -18.55 -18.66 3.70
C GLU A 370 -18.40 -17.57 4.77
N THR A 371 -17.16 -17.29 5.21
CA THR A 371 -16.91 -16.17 6.11
C THR A 371 -17.26 -14.84 5.46
N ARG A 372 -16.77 -14.62 4.22
CA ARG A 372 -17.06 -13.39 3.48
C ARG A 372 -18.56 -13.18 3.30
N LYS A 373 -19.29 -14.21 2.95
CA LYS A 373 -20.75 -14.16 2.82
C LYS A 373 -21.43 -13.84 4.16
N TYR A 374 -21.03 -14.51 5.25
CA TYR A 374 -21.62 -14.35 6.57
C TYR A 374 -21.45 -12.91 7.09
N VAL A 375 -20.22 -12.36 7.01
CA VAL A 375 -19.93 -11.00 7.46
C VAL A 375 -20.72 -9.97 6.62
N TRP A 376 -20.73 -10.14 5.30
CA TRP A 376 -21.49 -9.25 4.43
C TRP A 376 -22.99 -9.25 4.75
N GLU A 377 -23.62 -10.41 4.93
CA GLU A 377 -25.05 -10.49 5.24
C GLU A 377 -25.42 -9.72 6.51
N ILE A 378 -24.56 -9.75 7.53
CA ILE A 378 -24.76 -9.00 8.78
C ILE A 378 -24.54 -7.50 8.55
N CYS A 379 -23.42 -7.12 7.95
CA CYS A 379 -23.10 -5.72 7.68
C CYS A 379 -24.10 -5.09 6.70
N LYS A 380 -24.58 -5.86 5.71
CA LYS A 380 -25.65 -5.40 4.83
C LYS A 380 -26.89 -5.02 5.61
N LYS A 381 -27.41 -5.93 6.43
CA LYS A 381 -28.62 -5.73 7.23
C LYS A 381 -28.50 -4.56 8.22
N ASN A 382 -27.34 -4.43 8.88
CA ASN A 382 -27.17 -3.56 10.04
C ASN A 382 -26.55 -2.18 9.69
N TYR A 383 -25.98 -2.04 8.48
CA TYR A 383 -25.35 -0.80 8.01
C TYR A 383 -25.79 -0.40 6.61
N TYR A 384 -25.52 -1.24 5.61
CA TYR A 384 -25.79 -0.90 4.22
C TYR A 384 -27.28 -0.60 3.95
N ASP A 385 -28.18 -1.40 4.49
CA ASP A 385 -29.65 -1.21 4.34
C ASP A 385 -30.17 0.04 5.07
N PHE A 386 -29.38 0.65 5.96
CA PHE A 386 -29.64 1.98 6.55
C PHE A 386 -29.13 3.13 5.67
N GLY A 387 -28.40 2.85 4.60
CA GLY A 387 -27.85 3.84 3.68
C GLY A 387 -26.39 4.20 3.96
N ILE A 388 -25.65 3.42 4.76
CA ILE A 388 -24.21 3.61 4.90
C ILE A 388 -23.53 3.44 3.54
N ASP A 389 -22.74 4.42 3.13
CA ASP A 389 -22.18 4.55 1.79
C ASP A 389 -20.86 3.81 1.57
N ALA A 390 -20.13 3.54 2.66
CA ALA A 390 -18.81 2.91 2.60
C ALA A 390 -18.41 2.35 3.98
N PHE A 391 -17.33 1.55 3.97
CA PHE A 391 -16.82 0.90 5.17
C PHE A 391 -15.36 1.29 5.42
N TRP A 392 -15.02 1.53 6.69
CA TRP A 392 -13.66 1.65 7.15
C TRP A 392 -13.19 0.31 7.69
N LEU A 393 -12.34 -0.34 6.90
CA LEU A 393 -11.83 -1.68 7.14
C LEU A 393 -10.52 -1.60 7.92
N ASP A 394 -10.67 -1.36 9.20
CA ASP A 394 -9.57 -1.26 10.13
C ASP A 394 -9.12 -2.65 10.63
N ASN A 395 -7.96 -2.76 11.27
CA ASN A 395 -7.33 -4.00 11.71
C ASN A 395 -7.17 -5.04 10.58
N SER A 396 -6.97 -4.58 9.36
CA SER A 396 -7.03 -5.40 8.15
C SER A 396 -5.73 -6.13 7.80
N GLU A 397 -4.73 -6.15 8.65
CA GLU A 397 -3.45 -6.86 8.48
C GLU A 397 -3.59 -8.39 8.35
N PRO A 398 -4.30 -9.14 9.25
CA PRO A 398 -4.99 -8.81 10.50
C PRO A 398 -4.05 -8.34 11.62
N ASP A 399 -4.56 -7.48 12.52
CA ASP A 399 -3.77 -6.89 13.59
C ASP A 399 -3.64 -7.85 14.79
N TYR A 400 -2.78 -8.83 14.63
CA TYR A 400 -2.57 -9.85 15.66
C TYR A 400 -2.02 -9.25 16.95
N GLY A 401 -2.56 -9.63 18.09
CA GLY A 401 -1.99 -9.31 19.41
C GLY A 401 -0.54 -9.81 19.56
N VAL A 402 -0.24 -10.94 18.92
CA VAL A 402 1.13 -11.45 18.75
C VAL A 402 1.33 -11.88 17.30
N TYR A 403 2.31 -11.31 16.60
CA TYR A 403 2.63 -11.65 15.22
C TYR A 403 3.39 -12.97 15.09
N ASP A 404 2.82 -14.04 15.66
CA ASP A 404 3.32 -15.42 15.54
C ASP A 404 2.69 -16.12 14.32
N PHE A 405 3.12 -15.70 13.12
CA PHE A 405 2.63 -16.24 11.86
C PHE A 405 2.80 -17.78 11.75
N ASP A 406 3.69 -18.38 12.50
CA ASP A 406 3.86 -19.84 12.56
C ASP A 406 2.66 -20.53 13.21
N ASN A 407 1.93 -19.82 14.07
CA ASN A 407 0.85 -20.37 14.87
C ASN A 407 -0.52 -20.26 14.19
N TYR A 408 -0.71 -19.29 13.28
CA TYR A 408 -2.02 -19.02 12.70
C TYR A 408 -2.28 -19.80 11.42
N ARG A 409 -3.54 -20.25 11.29
CA ARG A 409 -4.02 -21.07 10.17
C ARG A 409 -5.32 -20.50 9.60
N TYR A 410 -5.31 -20.30 8.30
CA TYR A 410 -6.50 -20.04 7.51
C TYR A 410 -6.98 -21.36 6.86
N ILE A 411 -8.16 -21.35 6.27
CA ILE A 411 -8.61 -22.48 5.44
C ILE A 411 -7.68 -22.69 4.23
N ALA A 412 -7.05 -21.65 3.75
CA ALA A 412 -6.09 -21.68 2.64
C ALA A 412 -4.73 -22.28 3.00
N GLY A 413 -4.40 -22.39 4.31
CA GLY A 413 -3.11 -22.89 4.79
C GLY A 413 -2.50 -22.06 5.91
N PRO A 414 -1.18 -22.23 6.15
CA PRO A 414 -0.46 -21.46 7.16
C PRO A 414 -0.47 -19.95 6.87
N ALA A 415 -0.54 -19.13 7.91
CA ALA A 415 -0.42 -17.68 7.74
C ALA A 415 0.90 -17.26 7.09
N LEU A 416 1.99 -17.98 7.39
CA LEU A 416 3.29 -17.78 6.73
C LEU A 416 3.24 -17.83 5.21
N SER A 417 2.31 -18.59 4.60
CA SER A 417 2.28 -18.77 3.15
C SER A 417 1.39 -17.78 2.42
N CYS A 418 0.47 -17.06 3.10
CA CYS A 418 -0.53 -16.25 2.40
C CYS A 418 -1.03 -15.01 3.15
N SER A 419 -0.54 -14.71 4.36
CA SER A 419 -1.10 -13.63 5.19
C SER A 419 -1.10 -12.26 4.50
N ASN A 420 -0.11 -11.97 3.67
CA ASN A 420 0.02 -10.64 3.05
C ASN A 420 -1.14 -10.23 2.12
N ILE A 421 -1.92 -11.18 1.61
CA ILE A 421 -3.10 -10.88 0.77
C ILE A 421 -4.40 -10.72 1.59
N TYR A 422 -4.36 -10.93 2.90
CA TYR A 422 -5.53 -10.82 3.78
C TYR A 422 -6.28 -9.48 3.59
N PRO A 423 -5.61 -8.29 3.61
CA PRO A 423 -6.31 -7.02 3.47
C PRO A 423 -7.09 -6.90 2.15
N GLN A 424 -6.54 -7.42 1.06
CA GLN A 424 -7.22 -7.42 -0.23
C GLN A 424 -8.48 -8.31 -0.20
N LEU A 425 -8.41 -9.49 0.41
CA LEU A 425 -9.57 -10.38 0.53
C LEU A 425 -10.62 -9.83 1.49
N TYR A 426 -10.19 -9.13 2.55
CA TYR A 426 -11.10 -8.45 3.47
C TYR A 426 -11.84 -7.30 2.76
N SER A 427 -11.16 -6.48 1.99
CA SER A 427 -11.83 -5.41 1.23
C SER A 427 -12.86 -5.96 0.23
N ARG A 428 -12.62 -7.13 -0.34
CA ARG A 428 -13.52 -7.80 -1.28
C ARG A 428 -14.80 -8.34 -0.64
N VAL A 429 -14.84 -8.51 0.70
CA VAL A 429 -16.11 -8.80 1.40
C VAL A 429 -17.16 -7.73 1.09
N PHE A 430 -16.72 -6.47 1.04
CA PHE A 430 -17.60 -5.32 0.80
C PHE A 430 -17.65 -4.93 -0.67
N TYR A 431 -16.50 -4.81 -1.33
CA TYR A 431 -16.43 -4.37 -2.72
C TYR A 431 -17.23 -5.25 -3.67
N ASP A 432 -17.00 -6.57 -3.65
CA ASP A 432 -17.65 -7.50 -4.59
C ASP A 432 -19.18 -7.45 -4.42
N ASN A 433 -19.66 -7.45 -3.19
CA ASN A 433 -21.09 -7.43 -2.90
C ASN A 433 -21.77 -6.09 -3.19
N MET A 434 -21.12 -4.96 -2.90
CA MET A 434 -21.66 -3.63 -3.24
C MET A 434 -21.74 -3.45 -4.76
N LYS A 435 -20.72 -3.92 -5.49
CA LYS A 435 -20.76 -3.93 -6.97
C LYS A 435 -21.88 -4.79 -7.52
N ASP A 436 -22.11 -5.96 -6.95
CA ASP A 436 -23.21 -6.87 -7.37
C ASP A 436 -24.61 -6.26 -7.10
N LEU A 437 -24.73 -5.38 -6.11
CA LEU A 437 -25.96 -4.63 -5.84
C LEU A 437 -26.14 -3.42 -6.78
N GLY A 438 -25.17 -3.13 -7.64
CA GLY A 438 -25.26 -2.08 -8.64
C GLY A 438 -24.75 -0.72 -8.17
N ASP A 439 -24.02 -0.66 -7.07
CA ASP A 439 -23.35 0.56 -6.65
C ASP A 439 -22.41 1.05 -7.75
N GLY A 440 -22.27 2.35 -7.88
CA GLY A 440 -21.35 2.99 -8.80
C GLY A 440 -19.91 2.65 -8.50
N THR A 441 -19.07 3.64 -8.26
CA THR A 441 -17.72 3.40 -7.75
C THR A 441 -17.76 3.16 -6.24
N VAL A 442 -17.39 1.98 -5.81
CA VAL A 442 -17.20 1.64 -4.38
C VAL A 442 -15.91 2.29 -3.88
N VAL A 443 -15.99 2.98 -2.74
CA VAL A 443 -14.82 3.59 -2.08
C VAL A 443 -14.84 3.20 -0.61
N ASN A 444 -13.91 2.33 -0.21
CA ASN A 444 -13.73 1.95 1.19
C ASN A 444 -12.40 2.52 1.72
N LEU A 445 -12.28 2.65 3.05
CA LEU A 445 -11.05 3.04 3.72
C LEU A 445 -10.39 1.78 4.31
N LEU A 446 -9.11 1.53 4.01
CA LEU A 446 -8.42 0.27 4.33
C LEU A 446 -7.07 0.54 4.97
N ARG A 447 -6.76 -0.10 6.13
CA ARG A 447 -5.49 0.13 6.85
C ARG A 447 -4.28 -0.49 6.16
N CYS A 448 -4.45 -1.66 5.55
CA CYS A 448 -3.38 -2.34 4.84
C CYS A 448 -3.79 -2.69 3.41
N ALA A 449 -2.80 -2.91 2.56
CA ALA A 449 -3.00 -3.28 1.16
C ALA A 449 -1.92 -4.25 0.70
N TRP A 450 -2.18 -4.98 -0.38
CA TRP A 450 -1.20 -5.74 -1.10
C TRP A 450 -1.27 -5.39 -2.59
N ALA A 451 -0.32 -5.86 -3.40
CA ALA A 451 -0.29 -5.62 -4.84
C ALA A 451 -1.63 -5.98 -5.51
N GLY A 452 -2.20 -5.07 -6.30
CA GLY A 452 -3.52 -5.24 -6.93
C GLY A 452 -4.71 -4.77 -6.08
N SER A 453 -4.51 -4.32 -4.84
CA SER A 453 -5.60 -3.80 -3.99
C SER A 453 -6.26 -2.54 -4.55
N GLN A 454 -5.55 -1.76 -5.35
CA GLN A 454 -6.06 -0.51 -5.93
C GLN A 454 -7.34 -0.68 -6.75
N LYS A 455 -7.52 -1.81 -7.43
CA LYS A 455 -8.68 -2.04 -8.28
C LYS A 455 -10.00 -2.27 -7.52
N TYR A 456 -9.91 -2.49 -6.21
CA TYR A 456 -11.07 -2.72 -5.35
C TYR A 456 -11.54 -1.47 -4.61
N GLY A 457 -11.26 -0.27 -5.15
CA GLY A 457 -11.79 0.98 -4.62
C GLY A 457 -11.35 1.31 -3.20
N ASN A 458 -10.08 1.05 -2.87
CA ASN A 458 -9.56 1.25 -1.54
C ASN A 458 -8.77 2.56 -1.42
N VAL A 459 -9.21 3.45 -0.53
CA VAL A 459 -8.38 4.50 0.04
C VAL A 459 -7.56 3.87 1.16
N VAL A 460 -6.25 4.05 1.12
CA VAL A 460 -5.32 3.48 2.12
C VAL A 460 -4.74 4.60 2.96
N TRP A 461 -4.67 4.43 4.29
CA TRP A 461 -4.06 5.44 5.14
C TRP A 461 -2.82 4.93 5.89
N SER A 462 -2.08 5.85 6.44
CA SER A 462 -0.75 5.58 7.01
C SER A 462 -0.74 4.86 8.38
N GLY A 463 -1.91 4.50 8.93
CA GLY A 463 -2.02 3.85 10.25
C GLY A 463 -1.84 4.82 11.41
N ASP A 464 -1.61 4.28 12.60
CA ASP A 464 -1.59 5.00 13.88
C ASP A 464 -0.21 5.61 14.15
N VAL A 465 0.16 6.63 13.38
CA VAL A 465 1.46 7.29 13.50
C VAL A 465 1.47 8.39 14.58
N PRO A 466 2.58 8.60 15.31
CA PRO A 466 2.64 9.64 16.34
C PRO A 466 2.53 11.04 15.76
N SER A 467 2.04 11.98 16.59
CA SER A 467 1.93 13.41 16.25
C SER A 467 3.26 14.10 16.46
N THR A 468 4.24 13.86 15.55
CA THR A 468 5.56 14.48 15.55
C THR A 468 5.99 14.93 14.15
N PHE A 469 6.91 15.90 14.06
CA PHE A 469 7.47 16.33 12.78
C PHE A 469 8.28 15.25 12.08
N GLU A 470 8.95 14.39 12.85
CA GLU A 470 9.67 13.22 12.31
C GLU A 470 8.69 12.24 11.63
N ALA A 471 7.60 11.90 12.32
CA ALA A 471 6.56 11.06 11.73
C ALA A 471 5.94 11.71 10.49
N PHE A 472 5.72 13.01 10.50
CA PHE A 472 5.22 13.75 9.34
C PHE A 472 6.17 13.65 8.13
N TYR A 473 7.48 13.79 8.36
CA TYR A 473 8.47 13.60 7.32
C TYR A 473 8.45 12.17 6.76
N ASP A 474 8.37 11.16 7.62
CA ASP A 474 8.29 9.75 7.23
C ASP A 474 7.03 9.46 6.39
N GLN A 475 5.91 10.17 6.66
CA GLN A 475 4.69 10.00 5.86
C GLN A 475 4.85 10.47 4.42
N LEU A 476 5.65 11.51 4.15
CA LEU A 476 5.94 11.88 2.76
C LEU A 476 6.64 10.75 2.02
N GLN A 477 7.66 10.13 2.65
CA GLN A 477 8.39 9.01 2.07
C GLN A 477 7.48 7.80 1.83
N ALA A 478 6.65 7.48 2.82
CA ALA A 478 5.68 6.40 2.76
C ALA A 478 4.65 6.60 1.63
N GLY A 479 4.05 7.78 1.53
CA GLY A 479 3.04 8.10 0.52
C GLY A 479 3.60 8.08 -0.91
N LEU A 480 4.80 8.61 -1.11
CA LEU A 480 5.47 8.58 -2.41
C LEU A 480 5.82 7.14 -2.84
N ASN A 481 6.31 6.32 -1.92
CA ASN A 481 6.58 4.91 -2.17
C ASN A 481 5.30 4.09 -2.39
N MET A 482 4.19 4.42 -1.71
CA MET A 482 2.86 3.83 -1.98
C MET A 482 2.39 4.14 -3.40
N GLY A 483 2.54 5.39 -3.84
CA GLY A 483 2.24 5.79 -5.21
C GLY A 483 3.04 4.98 -6.24
N LEU A 484 4.36 4.83 -6.02
CA LEU A 484 5.23 4.01 -6.87
C LEU A 484 4.92 2.50 -6.80
N ALA A 485 4.28 2.05 -5.71
CA ALA A 485 3.79 0.67 -5.59
C ALA A 485 2.38 0.47 -6.18
N GLY A 486 1.83 1.48 -6.89
CA GLY A 486 0.57 1.41 -7.63
C GLY A 486 -0.69 1.66 -6.80
N ILE A 487 -0.57 2.22 -5.60
CA ILE A 487 -1.69 2.61 -4.74
C ILE A 487 -1.89 4.14 -4.83
N PRO A 488 -2.76 4.65 -5.71
CA PRO A 488 -2.88 6.09 -5.95
C PRO A 488 -3.75 6.82 -4.93
N TRP A 489 -4.65 6.11 -4.24
CA TRP A 489 -5.58 6.67 -3.25
C TRP A 489 -5.02 6.48 -1.85
N TRP A 490 -4.12 7.35 -1.47
CA TRP A 490 -3.45 7.30 -0.18
C TRP A 490 -3.69 8.58 0.64
N THR A 491 -3.77 8.43 1.96
CA THR A 491 -4.00 9.55 2.89
C THR A 491 -3.28 9.30 4.23
N THR A 492 -3.30 10.29 5.10
CA THR A 492 -2.80 10.22 6.47
C THR A 492 -3.86 10.69 7.46
N ASP A 493 -3.65 10.46 8.74
CA ASP A 493 -4.32 11.18 9.81
C ASP A 493 -3.65 12.54 9.95
N VAL A 494 -4.38 13.61 9.67
CA VAL A 494 -3.82 14.98 9.68
C VAL A 494 -3.40 15.37 11.09
N GLY A 495 -2.11 15.68 11.25
CA GLY A 495 -1.51 15.97 12.56
C GLY A 495 -1.00 14.72 13.31
N GLY A 496 -0.95 13.56 12.65
CA GLY A 496 -0.69 12.26 13.28
C GLY A 496 -1.93 11.70 13.99
N PHE A 497 -1.89 10.44 14.42
CA PHE A 497 -3.03 9.81 15.10
C PHE A 497 -3.09 10.20 16.58
N MET A 498 -2.00 10.00 17.34
CA MET A 498 -1.99 10.19 18.79
C MET A 498 -1.31 11.49 19.19
N THR A 499 -2.02 12.34 19.98
CA THR A 499 -1.42 13.50 20.64
C THR A 499 -1.86 13.59 22.09
N ASP A 500 -0.95 13.98 22.99
CA ASP A 500 -1.20 14.05 24.44
C ASP A 500 -2.03 15.28 24.85
N ASP A 501 -1.84 16.41 24.16
CA ASP A 501 -2.56 17.66 24.44
C ASP A 501 -2.80 18.49 23.17
N VAL A 502 -4.05 18.68 22.81
CA VAL A 502 -4.46 19.53 21.67
C VAL A 502 -4.11 21.02 21.85
N ASN A 503 -3.84 21.45 23.09
CA ASN A 503 -3.49 22.83 23.40
C ASN A 503 -1.98 23.08 23.34
N ASP A 504 -1.17 22.04 23.13
CA ASP A 504 0.28 22.20 22.95
C ASP A 504 0.55 23.02 21.68
N PRO A 505 1.24 24.17 21.78
CA PRO A 505 1.54 25.02 20.63
C PRO A 505 2.38 24.32 19.56
N ASP A 506 3.26 23.38 19.96
CA ASP A 506 4.09 22.62 19.02
C ASP A 506 3.24 21.63 18.23
N PHE A 507 2.29 20.96 18.87
CA PHE A 507 1.30 20.15 18.19
C PHE A 507 0.42 20.97 17.25
N GLN A 508 -0.06 22.14 17.69
CA GLN A 508 -0.90 23.00 16.83
C GLN A 508 -0.12 23.47 15.57
N GLN A 509 1.16 23.78 15.71
CA GLN A 509 2.01 24.09 14.54
C GLN A 509 2.16 22.87 13.62
N LEU A 510 2.40 21.68 14.17
CA LEU A 510 2.46 20.43 13.42
C LEU A 510 1.15 20.17 12.67
N LEU A 511 0.01 20.31 13.34
CA LEU A 511 -1.32 20.11 12.74
C LEU A 511 -1.54 20.99 11.52
N ILE A 512 -1.18 22.28 11.61
CA ILE A 512 -1.30 23.22 10.50
C ILE A 512 -0.40 22.79 9.33
N ARG A 513 0.89 22.48 9.59
CA ARG A 513 1.82 22.05 8.55
C ARG A 513 1.37 20.74 7.87
N TRP A 514 0.79 19.84 8.64
CA TRP A 514 0.26 18.58 8.12
C TRP A 514 -1.03 18.80 7.32
N TYR A 515 -1.89 19.72 7.76
CA TYR A 515 -3.10 20.08 7.02
C TYR A 515 -2.79 20.73 5.67
N GLU A 516 -1.80 21.65 5.63
CA GLU A 516 -1.29 22.24 4.41
C GLU A 516 -0.86 21.18 3.38
N PHE A 517 -0.09 20.17 3.83
CA PHE A 517 0.31 19.03 3.01
C PHE A 517 -0.91 18.21 2.55
N ALA A 518 -1.84 17.90 3.44
CA ALA A 518 -2.99 17.05 3.15
C ALA A 518 -3.90 17.62 2.06
N VAL A 519 -3.95 18.96 1.91
CA VAL A 519 -4.70 19.64 0.83
C VAL A 519 -4.15 19.25 -0.56
N TYR A 520 -2.84 18.99 -0.67
CA TYR A 520 -2.16 18.55 -1.89
C TYR A 520 -1.86 17.04 -1.86
N SER A 521 -2.81 16.27 -1.33
CA SER A 521 -2.77 14.80 -1.33
C SER A 521 -4.00 14.21 -2.01
N ALA A 522 -4.06 12.89 -2.16
CA ALA A 522 -5.20 12.25 -2.79
C ALA A 522 -6.50 12.51 -2.01
N VAL A 523 -6.52 12.26 -0.71
CA VAL A 523 -7.71 12.43 0.14
C VAL A 523 -7.37 13.35 1.31
N LEU A 524 -8.16 14.41 1.49
CA LEU A 524 -8.07 15.31 2.65
C LEU A 524 -8.95 14.75 3.77
N ARG A 525 -8.33 14.20 4.83
CA ARG A 525 -9.04 13.52 5.91
C ARG A 525 -8.56 14.00 7.27
N MET A 526 -9.48 14.57 8.05
CA MET A 526 -9.27 14.84 9.47
C MET A 526 -9.56 13.57 10.26
N HIS A 527 -8.58 13.11 11.03
CA HIS A 527 -8.72 12.04 12.01
C HIS A 527 -7.64 12.14 13.08
N GLY A 528 -7.87 11.55 14.24
CA GLY A 528 -6.90 11.39 15.31
C GLY A 528 -7.54 11.14 16.67
N ASP A 529 -6.74 10.59 17.57
CA ASP A 529 -6.99 10.41 18.99
C ASP A 529 -6.30 11.54 19.77
N ARG A 530 -7.08 12.47 20.24
CA ARG A 530 -6.63 13.78 20.75
C ARG A 530 -6.77 13.85 22.26
N GLY A 531 -5.64 13.86 22.99
CA GLY A 531 -5.61 14.17 24.42
C GLY A 531 -5.87 15.66 24.73
N PRO A 532 -6.11 16.03 26.02
CA PRO A 532 -6.15 15.13 27.17
C PRO A 532 -7.47 14.33 27.23
N TYR A 533 -7.38 13.10 27.74
CA TYR A 533 -8.53 12.17 27.83
C TYR A 533 -9.39 12.45 29.06
N ASN A 534 -9.96 13.63 29.15
CA ASN A 534 -10.77 14.10 30.27
C ASN A 534 -12.28 14.15 29.96
N ILE A 535 -12.70 13.66 28.79
CA ILE A 535 -14.10 13.52 28.43
C ILE A 535 -14.68 12.31 29.18
N PRO A 536 -15.69 12.48 30.03
CA PRO A 536 -16.24 11.35 30.78
C PRO A 536 -16.82 10.27 29.85
N PRO A 537 -16.64 8.98 30.17
CA PRO A 537 -17.30 7.90 29.43
C PRO A 537 -18.83 8.00 29.59
N LEU A 538 -19.57 7.54 28.59
CA LEU A 538 -21.03 7.56 28.59
C LEU A 538 -21.63 6.56 29.58
N ASP A 539 -20.94 5.42 29.78
CA ASP A 539 -21.37 4.39 30.72
C ASP A 539 -20.16 3.66 31.33
N THR A 540 -20.43 2.67 32.15
CA THR A 540 -19.44 1.88 32.88
C THR A 540 -19.31 0.45 32.32
N ARG A 541 -19.76 0.18 31.09
CA ARG A 541 -19.63 -1.15 30.48
C ARG A 541 -18.18 -1.54 30.36
N ASP A 542 -17.91 -2.80 30.61
CA ASP A 542 -16.64 -3.42 30.37
C ASP A 542 -16.62 -3.92 28.89
N TRP A 543 -15.80 -3.28 28.06
CA TRP A 543 -15.60 -3.62 26.65
C TRP A 543 -14.51 -4.68 26.44
N GLY A 544 -14.01 -5.27 27.53
CA GLY A 544 -12.94 -6.26 27.49
C GLY A 544 -11.58 -5.73 27.96
N GLY A 545 -11.25 -4.48 27.66
CA GLY A 545 -10.01 -3.80 28.08
C GLY A 545 -10.20 -2.67 29.08
N GLY A 546 -11.43 -2.44 29.55
CA GLY A 546 -11.80 -1.35 30.45
C GLY A 546 -12.70 -0.30 29.79
N TYR A 547 -12.75 0.90 30.37
CA TYR A 547 -13.57 1.99 29.84
C TYR A 547 -12.95 2.57 28.56
N LEU A 548 -13.80 2.78 27.55
CA LEU A 548 -13.38 3.43 26.32
C LEU A 548 -13.17 4.93 26.54
N HIS A 549 -11.97 5.40 26.33
CA HIS A 549 -11.71 6.83 26.28
C HIS A 549 -12.30 7.46 25.00
N THR A 550 -12.43 8.77 25.03
CA THR A 550 -12.82 9.59 23.88
C THR A 550 -11.84 10.74 23.76
N GLY A 551 -11.26 10.91 22.61
CA GLY A 551 -10.39 12.04 22.29
C GLY A 551 -11.17 13.36 22.22
N GLN A 552 -10.44 14.48 22.33
CA GLN A 552 -10.97 15.82 22.19
C GLN A 552 -11.58 16.04 20.78
N PRO A 553 -12.39 17.09 20.60
CA PRO A 553 -12.88 17.50 19.28
C PRO A 553 -11.76 17.65 18.25
N ASN A 554 -12.02 17.23 16.98
CA ASN A 554 -11.05 17.24 15.88
C ASN A 554 -11.63 17.91 14.62
N GLU A 555 -12.60 18.76 14.79
CA GLU A 555 -13.19 19.57 13.72
C GLU A 555 -12.30 20.80 13.44
N LEU A 556 -12.37 21.42 12.24
CA LEU A 556 -11.49 22.52 11.86
C LEU A 556 -11.47 23.68 12.87
N TRP A 557 -12.60 23.96 13.53
CA TRP A 557 -12.71 25.02 14.53
C TRP A 557 -12.21 24.65 15.94
N SER A 558 -11.77 23.41 16.17
CA SER A 558 -11.47 22.90 17.51
C SER A 558 -10.13 23.39 18.06
N TYR A 559 -9.28 24.02 17.24
CA TYR A 559 -7.89 24.38 17.52
C TYR A 559 -7.65 25.89 17.66
N GLY A 560 -8.71 26.66 17.92
CA GLY A 560 -8.64 28.11 18.07
C GLY A 560 -8.88 28.86 16.76
N GLU A 561 -9.18 30.16 16.89
CA GLU A 561 -9.66 31.01 15.78
C GLU A 561 -8.60 31.18 14.66
N GLU A 562 -7.33 31.38 15.03
CA GLU A 562 -6.27 31.57 14.05
C GLU A 562 -6.00 30.29 13.25
N ASN A 563 -5.89 29.14 13.90
CA ASN A 563 -5.72 27.85 13.23
C ASN A 563 -6.93 27.50 12.36
N TYR A 564 -8.13 27.82 12.82
CA TYR A 564 -9.34 27.66 12.00
C TYR A 564 -9.29 28.53 10.73
N ARG A 565 -8.86 29.79 10.85
CA ARG A 565 -8.71 30.69 9.69
C ARG A 565 -7.72 30.12 8.66
N ILE A 566 -6.60 29.57 9.14
CA ILE A 566 -5.59 28.96 8.25
C ILE A 566 -6.16 27.69 7.59
N MET A 567 -6.75 26.79 8.36
CA MET A 567 -7.31 25.55 7.80
C MET A 567 -8.46 25.85 6.82
N LYS A 568 -9.31 26.86 7.10
CA LYS A 568 -10.35 27.30 6.18
C LYS A 568 -9.78 27.83 4.86
N LYS A 569 -8.71 28.64 4.90
CA LYS A 569 -7.99 29.09 3.71
C LYS A 569 -7.53 27.92 2.85
N TYR A 570 -6.93 26.91 3.46
CA TYR A 570 -6.45 25.71 2.74
C TYR A 570 -7.59 24.80 2.27
N TYR A 571 -8.69 24.71 3.02
CA TYR A 571 -9.90 24.07 2.55
C TYR A 571 -10.42 24.76 1.26
N ASP A 572 -10.48 26.09 1.23
CA ASP A 572 -10.94 26.85 0.04
C ASP A 572 -10.00 26.55 -1.17
N ILE A 573 -8.68 26.50 -0.97
CA ILE A 573 -7.72 26.07 -2.01
C ILE A 573 -8.05 24.65 -2.52
N ARG A 574 -8.36 23.70 -1.65
CA ARG A 574 -8.75 22.34 -2.06
C ARG A 574 -9.99 22.34 -2.95
N ILE A 575 -10.97 23.18 -2.62
CA ILE A 575 -12.20 23.31 -3.41
C ILE A 575 -11.92 23.95 -4.78
N GLU A 576 -11.09 25.00 -4.83
CA GLU A 576 -10.66 25.63 -6.08
C GLU A 576 -9.88 24.68 -7.00
N MET A 577 -9.18 23.71 -6.44
CA MET A 577 -8.43 22.71 -7.19
C MET A 577 -9.29 21.49 -7.62
N HIS A 578 -10.58 21.48 -7.39
CA HIS A 578 -11.46 20.33 -7.64
C HIS A 578 -11.29 19.74 -9.04
N ASP A 579 -11.35 20.55 -10.09
CA ASP A 579 -11.24 20.09 -11.48
C ASP A 579 -9.86 19.49 -11.79
N TYR A 580 -8.79 20.08 -11.23
CA TYR A 580 -7.45 19.54 -11.35
C TYR A 580 -7.31 18.20 -10.63
N ILE A 581 -7.85 18.08 -9.42
CA ILE A 581 -7.85 16.82 -8.65
C ILE A 581 -8.63 15.74 -9.38
N LYS A 582 -9.77 16.08 -10.00
CA LYS A 582 -10.53 15.17 -10.85
C LYS A 582 -9.69 14.65 -12.01
N GLN A 583 -8.95 15.55 -12.71
CA GLN A 583 -8.02 15.11 -13.77
C GLN A 583 -6.97 14.13 -13.24
N LEU A 584 -6.41 14.34 -12.06
CA LEU A 584 -5.43 13.42 -11.47
C LEU A 584 -6.03 12.03 -11.16
N TYR A 585 -7.29 11.97 -10.73
CA TYR A 585 -8.00 10.70 -10.56
C TYR A 585 -8.29 10.02 -11.91
N GLU A 586 -8.56 10.78 -12.97
CA GLU A 586 -8.68 10.25 -14.33
C GLU A 586 -7.37 9.64 -14.82
N GLU A 587 -6.22 10.28 -14.53
CA GLU A 587 -4.90 9.72 -14.82
C GLU A 587 -4.64 8.43 -14.01
N ALA A 588 -4.98 8.41 -12.72
CA ALA A 588 -4.84 7.20 -11.90
C ALA A 588 -5.68 6.03 -12.44
N SER A 589 -6.89 6.29 -12.90
CA SER A 589 -7.77 5.29 -13.48
C SER A 589 -7.35 4.84 -14.89
N SER A 590 -6.85 5.75 -15.72
CA SER A 590 -6.50 5.44 -17.11
C SER A 590 -5.11 4.82 -17.31
N ASN A 591 -4.11 5.27 -16.57
CA ASN A 591 -2.72 4.86 -16.74
C ASN A 591 -1.99 4.46 -15.45
N GLY A 592 -2.66 4.56 -14.27
CA GLY A 592 -2.07 4.17 -12.98
C GLY A 592 -1.18 5.24 -12.33
N SER A 593 -1.14 6.47 -12.86
CA SER A 593 -0.33 7.55 -12.28
C SER A 593 -0.83 7.92 -10.88
N PRO A 594 0.04 7.99 -9.86
CA PRO A 594 -0.38 8.46 -8.53
C PRO A 594 -0.66 9.96 -8.53
N LEU A 595 -1.45 10.44 -7.56
CA LEU A 595 -1.73 11.86 -7.42
C LEU A 595 -0.53 12.62 -6.84
N ILE A 596 0.12 12.05 -5.80
CA ILE A 596 1.41 12.54 -5.28
C ILE A 596 2.54 11.76 -5.95
N ARG A 597 3.52 12.48 -6.49
CA ARG A 597 4.57 11.92 -7.36
C ARG A 597 5.95 12.33 -6.86
N THR A 598 6.90 11.43 -6.94
CA THR A 598 8.30 11.81 -6.72
C THR A 598 8.77 12.81 -7.79
N MET A 599 9.78 13.61 -7.46
CA MET A 599 10.36 14.54 -8.42
C MET A 599 10.87 13.80 -9.68
N PHE A 600 11.51 12.65 -9.54
CA PHE A 600 12.02 11.84 -10.65
C PHE A 600 10.91 11.14 -11.47
N TYR A 601 9.68 11.05 -10.97
CA TYR A 601 8.54 10.54 -11.73
C TYR A 601 8.19 11.48 -12.89
N GLU A 602 8.22 12.79 -12.62
CA GLU A 602 7.93 13.85 -13.61
C GLU A 602 9.19 14.33 -14.37
N PHE A 603 10.37 14.25 -13.74
CA PHE A 603 11.64 14.72 -14.27
C PHE A 603 12.72 13.63 -14.21
N PRO A 604 12.54 12.47 -14.89
CA PRO A 604 13.45 11.33 -14.80
C PRO A 604 14.85 11.62 -15.38
N GLU A 605 14.95 12.57 -16.29
CA GLU A 605 16.23 12.97 -16.92
C GLU A 605 17.08 13.92 -16.05
N ASP A 606 16.46 14.52 -15.01
CA ASP A 606 17.15 15.39 -14.08
C ASP A 606 17.72 14.56 -12.90
N SER A 607 19.03 14.36 -12.91
CA SER A 607 19.71 13.55 -11.89
C SER A 607 19.49 14.06 -10.45
N LYS A 608 19.32 15.38 -10.27
CA LYS A 608 19.02 15.96 -8.97
C LYS A 608 17.65 15.54 -8.43
N CYS A 609 16.69 15.34 -9.31
CA CYS A 609 15.34 14.89 -8.93
C CYS A 609 15.34 13.50 -8.28
N TRP A 610 16.32 12.64 -8.57
CA TRP A 610 16.50 11.32 -7.94
C TRP A 610 17.06 11.37 -6.51
N GLU A 611 17.54 12.55 -6.07
CA GLU A 611 18.10 12.77 -4.73
C GLU A 611 17.11 13.48 -3.80
N LEU A 612 16.06 14.10 -4.35
CA LEU A 612 15.10 14.89 -3.60
C LEU A 612 14.07 14.00 -2.92
N GLN A 613 13.89 14.19 -1.62
CA GLN A 613 12.96 13.40 -0.82
C GLN A 613 12.09 14.25 0.13
N ASP A 614 12.23 15.59 0.09
CA ASP A 614 11.53 16.54 0.98
C ASP A 614 10.59 17.50 0.23
N GLN A 615 10.42 17.28 -1.07
CA GLN A 615 9.48 17.95 -1.95
C GLN A 615 8.95 16.97 -2.99
N TYR A 616 7.77 17.23 -3.55
CA TYR A 616 7.11 16.31 -4.47
C TYR A 616 6.26 17.06 -5.51
N MET A 617 5.78 16.34 -6.53
CA MET A 617 4.81 16.84 -7.48
C MET A 617 3.40 16.37 -7.10
N PHE A 618 2.47 17.29 -7.02
CA PHE A 618 1.03 16.98 -7.02
C PHE A 618 0.51 17.06 -8.45
N GLY A 619 0.33 15.90 -9.06
CA GLY A 619 0.16 15.79 -10.49
C GLY A 619 1.40 16.21 -11.27
N SER A 620 1.19 16.73 -12.49
CA SER A 620 2.26 17.23 -13.37
C SER A 620 2.57 18.72 -13.14
N ASP A 621 1.66 19.48 -12.52
CA ASP A 621 1.65 20.94 -12.58
C ASP A 621 2.11 21.62 -11.29
N TYR A 622 1.92 21.00 -10.12
CA TYR A 622 2.23 21.64 -8.85
C TYR A 622 3.39 20.94 -8.12
N LEU A 623 4.46 21.72 -7.89
CA LEU A 623 5.54 21.34 -7.00
C LEU A 623 5.18 21.79 -5.58
N VAL A 624 5.15 20.87 -4.64
CA VAL A 624 4.78 21.09 -3.24
C VAL A 624 5.99 20.87 -2.35
N ALA A 625 6.27 21.82 -1.48
CA ALA A 625 7.43 21.79 -0.60
C ALA A 625 7.01 21.97 0.88
N PRO A 626 6.59 20.90 1.57
CA PRO A 626 6.10 20.95 2.95
C PRO A 626 7.19 21.37 3.93
N ILE A 627 6.78 21.81 5.11
CA ILE A 627 7.67 22.21 6.21
C ILE A 627 7.69 21.11 7.27
N PHE A 628 8.86 20.54 7.55
CA PHE A 628 9.03 19.35 8.38
C PHE A 628 9.72 19.61 9.72
N HIS A 629 9.93 20.87 10.11
CA HIS A 629 10.56 21.17 11.39
C HIS A 629 9.79 22.25 12.15
N LEU A 630 9.76 22.09 13.46
CA LEU A 630 9.17 23.08 14.36
C LEU A 630 9.91 24.41 14.21
N ASN A 631 9.14 25.52 14.18
CA ASN A 631 9.65 26.89 14.02
C ASN A 631 10.47 27.13 12.74
N GLN A 632 10.26 26.32 11.72
CA GLN A 632 10.83 26.54 10.39
C GLN A 632 9.88 27.43 9.56
N PHE A 633 10.36 28.61 9.14
CA PHE A 633 9.58 29.58 8.39
C PHE A 633 10.22 29.96 7.02
N GLU A 634 11.21 29.19 6.59
CA GLU A 634 11.83 29.23 5.26
C GLU A 634 12.44 27.88 4.94
N ARG A 635 12.57 27.55 3.65
CA ARG A 635 13.28 26.38 3.19
C ARG A 635 13.85 26.53 1.79
N GLU A 636 14.85 25.71 1.47
CA GLU A 636 15.30 25.55 0.10
C GLU A 636 14.33 24.69 -0.70
N VAL A 637 14.10 25.09 -1.97
CA VAL A 637 13.26 24.36 -2.94
C VAL A 637 14.02 24.29 -4.26
N TYR A 638 14.20 23.11 -4.79
CA TYR A 638 14.73 22.91 -6.13
C TYR A 638 13.61 22.98 -7.16
N LEU A 639 13.73 23.89 -8.10
CA LEU A 639 12.84 24.00 -9.25
C LEU A 639 13.50 23.33 -10.46
N PRO A 640 12.97 22.20 -10.97
CA PRO A 640 13.48 21.59 -12.21
C PRO A 640 13.38 22.52 -13.42
N ALA A 641 14.06 22.17 -14.52
CA ALA A 641 14.04 22.98 -15.75
C ALA A 641 12.61 23.31 -16.21
N GLY A 642 12.39 24.56 -16.64
CA GLY A 642 11.08 25.11 -17.02
C GLY A 642 10.82 26.43 -16.30
N LYS A 643 9.56 26.87 -16.30
CA LYS A 643 9.13 28.08 -15.58
C LYS A 643 8.14 27.72 -14.49
N TRP A 644 8.28 28.38 -13.36
CA TRP A 644 7.52 28.09 -12.15
C TRP A 644 6.94 29.39 -11.56
N GLU A 645 5.66 29.42 -11.32
CA GLU A 645 4.96 30.50 -10.64
C GLU A 645 4.72 30.11 -9.17
N ASP A 646 5.20 30.93 -8.23
CA ASP A 646 4.81 30.80 -6.83
C ASP A 646 3.33 31.13 -6.69
N THR A 647 2.52 30.16 -6.22
CA THR A 647 1.06 30.33 -6.13
C THR A 647 0.62 31.36 -5.11
N ARG A 648 1.53 31.87 -4.27
CA ARG A 648 1.25 32.76 -3.15
C ARG A 648 1.33 34.25 -3.53
N ASP A 649 2.28 34.61 -4.40
CA ASP A 649 2.56 36.01 -4.82
C ASP A 649 2.66 36.19 -6.34
N HIS A 650 2.44 35.09 -7.10
CA HIS A 650 2.50 35.05 -8.57
C HIS A 650 3.89 35.42 -9.16
N LYS A 651 4.94 35.31 -8.34
CA LYS A 651 6.30 35.55 -8.81
C LYS A 651 6.77 34.36 -9.65
N VAL A 652 7.31 34.67 -10.82
CA VAL A 652 7.82 33.66 -11.76
C VAL A 652 9.32 33.45 -11.58
N TYR A 653 9.74 32.19 -11.54
CA TYR A 653 11.12 31.76 -11.46
C TYR A 653 11.50 30.93 -12.69
N GLU A 654 12.71 31.12 -13.18
CA GLU A 654 13.31 30.18 -14.13
C GLU A 654 13.74 28.93 -13.34
N GLY A 655 13.53 27.75 -13.90
CA GLY A 655 13.92 26.49 -13.29
C GLY A 655 15.41 26.16 -13.47
N GLY A 656 15.82 24.93 -13.08
CA GLY A 656 17.20 24.47 -13.04
C GLY A 656 18.00 25.05 -11.86
N GLN A 657 17.35 25.54 -10.82
CA GLN A 657 17.98 26.20 -9.67
C GLN A 657 17.30 25.84 -8.34
N THR A 658 18.03 26.03 -7.26
CA THR A 658 17.49 26.03 -5.90
C THR A 658 17.22 27.47 -5.47
N ILE A 659 16.07 27.70 -4.85
CA ILE A 659 15.67 28.99 -4.29
C ILE A 659 15.37 28.82 -2.80
N THR A 660 15.52 29.93 -2.03
CA THR A 660 14.98 29.99 -0.67
C THR A 660 13.56 30.55 -0.72
N ALA A 661 12.60 29.79 -0.20
CA ALA A 661 11.19 30.17 -0.13
C ALA A 661 10.77 30.45 1.32
N ASN A 662 10.20 31.61 1.59
CA ASN A 662 9.59 31.91 2.88
C ASN A 662 8.36 31.02 3.10
N ALA A 663 8.15 30.61 4.35
CA ALA A 663 7.05 29.70 4.73
C ALA A 663 6.47 30.10 6.10
N PRO A 664 5.81 31.29 6.22
CA PRO A 664 5.06 31.58 7.44
C PRO A 664 4.02 30.51 7.70
N LEU A 665 3.50 30.40 8.93
CA LEU A 665 2.65 29.30 9.36
C LEU A 665 1.38 29.14 8.51
N ASP A 666 0.92 30.19 7.90
CA ASP A 666 -0.27 30.19 7.03
C ASP A 666 0.05 30.07 5.53
N SER A 667 1.28 29.63 5.17
CA SER A 667 1.71 29.71 3.77
C SER A 667 2.83 28.73 3.42
N MET A 668 2.48 27.51 3.05
CA MET A 668 3.40 26.50 2.52
C MET A 668 3.87 26.87 1.10
N PRO A 669 5.16 26.71 0.75
CA PRO A 669 5.65 26.93 -0.61
C PRO A 669 5.04 25.92 -1.61
N VAL A 670 4.35 26.43 -2.61
CA VAL A 670 3.78 25.68 -3.73
C VAL A 670 4.03 26.43 -5.02
N PHE A 671 4.56 25.75 -6.02
CA PHE A 671 4.90 26.33 -7.30
C PHE A 671 4.12 25.65 -8.43
N LYS A 672 3.50 26.45 -9.28
CA LYS A 672 2.79 25.95 -10.46
C LYS A 672 3.70 26.01 -11.68
N ARG A 673 3.78 24.96 -12.44
CA ARG A 673 4.47 24.89 -13.72
C ARG A 673 3.69 25.71 -14.77
N ILE A 674 4.35 26.60 -15.53
CA ILE A 674 3.76 27.49 -16.55
C ILE A 674 4.49 27.41 -17.88
#